data_cf05fb41d01361a089d23eb30fad071d
#
_entry.id   cf05fb41d01361a089d23eb30fad071d
#
_cell.length_a   1.000
_cell.length_b   1.000
_cell.length_c   1.000
_cell.angle_alpha   90.00
_cell.angle_beta   90.00
_cell.angle_gamma   90.00
#
_symmetry.space_group_name_H-M   'P 1'
#
loop_
_entity.id
_entity.type
_entity.pdbx_description
1 polymer ?
#
loop_
_entity_poly.entity_id
_entity_poly.type
_entity_poly.pdbx_seq_one_letter_code
_entity_poly.pdbx_strand_id
1 'polypeptide(L)'
;MKNKVLSLKRNSIPIQRFKKTFSVSILRKVKMVNEAKTEIVVRRILEKFKEDFEKDEKNFVIIEPKQSDNPQINKLLKTASKRGIGTGYPEFVISFPNRELLIVIECKADLKKHKSKTLDKYSEFAVDGALLYSSYLSKDFDVISIGASGETQAELLIDTYLQIKGEKTARDLNIKKLYDFESYIDILKKDTIKEKFDFHRLMEYSRVLNQNLRDNFEFEDNLKPLIVSGILLALEDNGFCLAYPTKKKPLEIADLIITTIKERLERDNIKGVKQSTIVQTYGFMKTNTKIINETNKDGSPNTHLKDLIKEIEGKVRPFIQDYKQYDVIGIFYNEFLRYANGDGGLGIVLTPQHIRELFVALAEVDKDSVVVDNCCGTGGFLISSMKKMEDLAKEDKKKIKDIHTKQLIGIEDNPKMFCLACSNMMLRGDGKSNIFQQDCFQMPEEDIKKFKPTIAFLNPPYSKENGHKELEFVWNALTYLEPHSTCIAILPQSCAMNTKQGNENVKDRILKFHTLKAVMSMPDKLFDDSEKSAVTCVMVFEAHKPHSESNKTWFGYWKEDGFIKVRPYGRIDYRHLYQDKIKQFWLDSYFGKKEIDGFSIFRHVTGNDEWLVEPYINTNFESLKDKDFEDTLREYSTFLYYNQLIGKVSKESNNSNKLDLDFSKWKEVKLGYDKDNNPDGLFEVGGSKTTDIKILDDNHKTGELKYPYVTTQATNNGVRGWYDKFTDEGNILVIDSAVLGYCSYQPLNFTASDHTEKLIPKFDLNVFRAMFLTTIINKEQYRYSYGRKFNQDRIRDTIIKLPFKNGKIDWDFIESYIKGLIYSKYVEI
;
A
#
# COMPACT_ATOMS: atom_id res chain seq x y z
N MET A 1 -15.11 -65.97 -62.92
CA MET A 1 -16.19 -66.23 -63.85
C MET A 1 -16.79 -64.89 -64.43
N LYS A 2 -16.64 -64.77 -65.70
CA LYS A 2 -17.47 -64.06 -66.69
C LYS A 2 -17.94 -62.61 -66.49
N ASN A 3 -17.26 -61.74 -67.18
CA ASN A 3 -17.78 -60.84 -68.23
C ASN A 3 -19.28 -60.45 -68.20
N LYS A 4 -19.56 -59.13 -68.16
CA LYS A 4 -20.43 -58.57 -69.21
C LYS A 4 -20.10 -57.07 -69.40
N VAL A 5 -19.61 -56.83 -70.64
CA VAL A 5 -19.54 -55.50 -71.32
C VAL A 5 -20.96 -55.15 -71.73
N LEU A 6 -21.33 -53.87 -71.57
CA LEU A 6 -22.34 -53.27 -72.46
C LEU A 6 -22.02 -51.74 -72.58
N SER A 7 -21.76 -51.44 -73.84
CA SER A 7 -21.64 -50.10 -74.42
C SER A 7 -22.95 -49.34 -74.37
N LEU A 8 -22.88 -47.94 -74.30
CA LEU A 8 -23.71 -47.03 -75.08
C LEU A 8 -23.43 -45.58 -74.93
N LYS A 9 -23.08 -45.03 -76.00
CA LYS A 9 -23.41 -43.67 -76.58
C LYS A 9 -22.96 -42.38 -75.90
N ARG A 10 -22.13 -41.71 -76.65
CA ARG A 10 -21.81 -40.27 -76.70
C ARG A 10 -23.07 -39.41 -76.71
N ASN A 11 -23.17 -38.48 -75.76
CA ASN A 11 -23.86 -37.20 -75.93
C ASN A 11 -22.98 -36.07 -75.40
N SER A 12 -22.62 -35.17 -76.25
CA SER A 12 -21.83 -33.98 -76.11
C SER A 12 -22.54 -32.94 -75.28
N ILE A 13 -21.95 -32.55 -74.11
CA ILE A 13 -22.32 -31.37 -73.29
C ILE A 13 -21.13 -30.42 -73.20
N PRO A 14 -21.29 -29.09 -73.33
CA PRO A 14 -20.25 -28.12 -73.72
C PRO A 14 -19.21 -27.90 -72.64
N ILE A 15 -17.94 -27.85 -73.00
CA ILE A 15 -16.71 -27.77 -72.29
C ILE A 15 -16.52 -26.45 -71.50
N GLN A 16 -17.41 -25.49 -71.54
CA GLN A 16 -17.20 -24.17 -70.91
C GLN A 16 -17.66 -24.04 -69.44
N ARG A 17 -18.46 -24.97 -68.91
CA ARG A 17 -18.91 -24.88 -67.49
C ARG A 17 -18.04 -25.68 -66.49
N PHE A 18 -17.17 -26.55 -66.96
CA PHE A 18 -16.30 -27.38 -66.07
C PHE A 18 -14.99 -26.70 -65.70
N LYS A 19 -14.49 -25.70 -66.46
CA LYS A 19 -13.24 -25.03 -66.13
C LYS A 19 -13.33 -24.02 -64.99
N LYS A 20 -14.50 -23.43 -64.65
CA LYS A 20 -14.62 -22.48 -63.52
C LYS A 20 -14.83 -23.19 -62.16
N THR A 21 -15.44 -24.39 -62.12
CA THR A 21 -15.69 -25.09 -60.86
C THR A 21 -14.47 -25.90 -60.43
N PHE A 22 -13.67 -26.41 -61.37
CA PHE A 22 -12.44 -27.15 -61.05
C PHE A 22 -11.30 -26.22 -60.58
N SER A 23 -11.20 -25.03 -61.10
CA SER A 23 -10.17 -24.08 -60.69
C SER A 23 -10.41 -23.47 -59.30
N VAL A 24 -11.66 -23.27 -58.88
CA VAL A 24 -12.02 -22.75 -57.56
C VAL A 24 -11.88 -23.83 -56.47
N SER A 25 -12.17 -25.12 -56.80
CA SER A 25 -11.97 -26.22 -55.84
C SER A 25 -10.50 -26.62 -55.67
N ILE A 26 -9.69 -26.54 -56.72
CA ILE A 26 -8.23 -26.76 -56.66
C ILE A 26 -7.54 -25.58 -55.98
N LEU A 27 -7.92 -24.32 -56.26
CA LEU A 27 -7.40 -23.16 -55.57
C LEU A 27 -7.83 -23.14 -54.07
N ARG A 28 -9.04 -23.60 -53.71
CA ARG A 28 -9.42 -23.79 -52.29
C ARG A 28 -8.65 -24.95 -51.66
N LYS A 29 -8.42 -26.10 -52.32
CA LYS A 29 -7.58 -27.16 -51.75
C LYS A 29 -6.12 -26.77 -51.63
N VAL A 30 -5.54 -26.04 -52.58
CA VAL A 30 -4.17 -25.53 -52.51
C VAL A 30 -4.05 -24.48 -51.41
N LYS A 31 -5.06 -23.60 -51.19
CA LYS A 31 -5.06 -22.67 -50.09
C LYS A 31 -5.21 -23.29 -48.69
N MET A 32 -6.01 -24.34 -48.58
CA MET A 32 -6.13 -25.14 -47.31
C MET A 32 -4.84 -25.92 -47.01
N VAL A 33 -4.12 -26.41 -48.05
CA VAL A 33 -2.86 -27.15 -47.86
C VAL A 33 -1.75 -26.27 -47.30
N ASN A 34 -1.71 -25.02 -47.61
CA ASN A 34 -0.66 -24.09 -47.15
C ASN A 34 -0.86 -23.66 -45.67
N GLU A 35 -2.06 -23.33 -45.24
CA GLU A 35 -2.35 -23.02 -43.86
C GLU A 35 -2.07 -24.24 -42.94
N ALA A 36 -2.37 -25.44 -43.38
CA ALA A 36 -2.07 -26.67 -42.67
C ALA A 36 -0.56 -26.88 -42.41
N LYS A 37 0.35 -26.35 -43.23
CA LYS A 37 1.80 -26.45 -42.96
C LYS A 37 2.20 -25.59 -41.75
N THR A 38 1.72 -24.38 -41.68
CA THR A 38 1.98 -23.51 -40.52
C THR A 38 1.45 -24.14 -39.23
N GLU A 39 0.22 -24.67 -39.27
CA GLU A 39 -0.38 -25.37 -38.13
C GLU A 39 0.47 -26.57 -37.68
N ILE A 40 1.01 -27.40 -38.62
CA ILE A 40 1.89 -28.52 -38.30
C ILE A 40 3.20 -28.06 -37.65
N VAL A 41 3.80 -26.99 -38.16
CA VAL A 41 5.04 -26.42 -37.56
C VAL A 41 4.78 -25.97 -36.15
N VAL A 42 3.74 -25.17 -35.94
CA VAL A 42 3.36 -24.66 -34.63
C VAL A 42 3.02 -25.80 -33.67
N ARG A 43 2.22 -26.78 -34.11
CA ARG A 43 1.85 -27.96 -33.30
C ARG A 43 3.07 -28.71 -32.78
N ARG A 44 4.05 -29.01 -33.64
CA ARG A 44 5.28 -29.72 -33.23
C ARG A 44 6.06 -28.96 -32.13
N ILE A 45 6.08 -27.65 -32.21
CA ILE A 45 6.73 -26.80 -31.19
C ILE A 45 5.94 -26.88 -29.88
N LEU A 46 4.60 -26.77 -29.95
CA LEU A 46 3.72 -26.82 -28.79
C LEU A 46 3.74 -28.20 -28.10
N GLU A 47 3.76 -29.31 -28.86
CA GLU A 47 3.86 -30.68 -28.32
C GLU A 47 5.16 -30.84 -27.52
N LYS A 48 6.28 -30.34 -28.06
CA LYS A 48 7.56 -30.36 -27.32
C LYS A 48 7.49 -29.51 -26.04
N PHE A 49 6.90 -28.34 -26.09
CA PHE A 49 6.72 -27.50 -24.91
C PHE A 49 5.82 -28.14 -23.85
N LYS A 50 4.80 -28.90 -24.30
CA LYS A 50 3.95 -29.69 -23.43
C LYS A 50 4.72 -30.80 -22.73
N GLU A 51 5.50 -31.62 -23.48
CA GLU A 51 6.36 -32.66 -22.91
C GLU A 51 7.34 -32.08 -21.87
N ASP A 52 7.95 -30.90 -22.12
CA ASP A 52 8.87 -30.27 -21.19
C ASP A 52 8.16 -29.72 -19.96
N PHE A 53 6.97 -29.15 -20.12
CA PHE A 53 6.18 -28.54 -19.03
C PHE A 53 5.59 -29.57 -18.07
N GLU A 54 5.12 -30.71 -18.60
CA GLU A 54 4.50 -31.80 -17.83
C GLU A 54 5.53 -32.74 -17.18
N LYS A 55 6.86 -32.48 -17.31
CA LYS A 55 7.89 -33.20 -16.54
C LYS A 55 7.78 -32.93 -15.03
N ASP A 56 7.25 -31.78 -14.61
CA ASP A 56 6.80 -31.56 -13.25
C ASP A 56 5.35 -32.06 -13.13
N GLU A 57 5.12 -33.12 -12.36
CA GLU A 57 3.80 -33.75 -12.14
C GLU A 57 2.70 -32.78 -11.66
N LYS A 58 3.08 -31.56 -11.22
CA LYS A 58 2.14 -30.49 -10.81
C LYS A 58 1.63 -29.69 -11.99
N ASN A 59 2.29 -29.76 -13.12
CA ASN A 59 1.99 -28.95 -14.29
C ASN A 59 1.17 -29.75 -15.29
N PHE A 60 0.06 -29.17 -15.73
CA PHE A 60 -0.81 -29.83 -16.74
C PHE A 60 -1.31 -28.76 -17.72
N VAL A 61 -1.26 -29.06 -19.02
CA VAL A 61 -1.71 -28.17 -20.09
C VAL A 61 -2.52 -28.94 -21.15
N ILE A 62 -3.63 -28.34 -21.59
CA ILE A 62 -4.51 -28.87 -22.62
C ILE A 62 -4.33 -28.06 -23.88
N ILE A 63 -4.00 -28.70 -25.01
CA ILE A 63 -3.85 -28.07 -26.33
C ILE A 63 -4.94 -28.61 -27.25
N GLU A 64 -5.87 -27.76 -27.65
CA GLU A 64 -7.05 -28.15 -28.44
C GLU A 64 -7.07 -27.38 -29.76
N PRO A 65 -7.37 -28.06 -30.88
CA PRO A 65 -7.57 -27.37 -32.15
C PRO A 65 -9.02 -26.92 -32.30
N LYS A 66 -9.25 -25.66 -32.65
CA LYS A 66 -10.54 -25.10 -33.09
C LYS A 66 -11.64 -24.99 -32.04
N GLN A 67 -11.81 -25.94 -31.15
CA GLN A 67 -12.80 -25.93 -30.07
C GLN A 67 -12.16 -26.45 -28.82
N SER A 68 -12.70 -26.07 -27.68
CA SER A 68 -12.25 -26.57 -26.38
C SER A 68 -13.32 -27.48 -25.77
N ASP A 69 -12.91 -28.46 -25.00
CA ASP A 69 -13.82 -29.29 -24.17
C ASP A 69 -14.38 -28.49 -22.98
N ASN A 70 -13.80 -27.30 -22.69
CA ASN A 70 -14.30 -26.40 -21.63
C ASN A 70 -15.54 -25.63 -22.10
N PRO A 71 -16.73 -25.84 -21.47
CA PRO A 71 -17.98 -25.17 -21.86
C PRO A 71 -17.93 -23.65 -21.76
N GLN A 72 -17.16 -23.10 -20.84
CA GLN A 72 -17.04 -21.65 -20.63
C GLN A 72 -16.29 -21.00 -21.80
N ILE A 73 -15.19 -21.60 -22.26
CA ILE A 73 -14.44 -21.15 -23.43
C ILE A 73 -15.34 -21.18 -24.67
N ASN A 74 -16.04 -22.31 -24.92
CA ASN A 74 -16.94 -22.43 -26.04
C ASN A 74 -18.09 -21.42 -25.99
N LYS A 75 -18.62 -21.10 -24.81
CA LYS A 75 -19.66 -20.08 -24.64
C LYS A 75 -19.16 -18.71 -25.08
N LEU A 76 -17.94 -18.33 -24.71
CA LEU A 76 -17.34 -17.05 -25.11
C LEU A 76 -17.04 -16.99 -26.60
N LEU A 77 -16.57 -18.08 -27.19
CA LEU A 77 -16.28 -18.17 -28.64
C LEU A 77 -17.54 -18.26 -29.52
N LYS A 78 -18.72 -18.53 -28.95
CA LYS A 78 -19.97 -18.73 -29.73
C LYS A 78 -20.34 -17.53 -30.61
N THR A 79 -19.92 -16.32 -30.26
CA THR A 79 -20.17 -15.09 -31.00
C THR A 79 -18.90 -14.45 -31.57
N ALA A 80 -17.75 -15.13 -31.49
CA ALA A 80 -16.43 -14.62 -31.87
C ALA A 80 -16.05 -14.93 -33.33
N SER A 81 -17.01 -14.92 -34.25
CA SER A 81 -16.76 -15.22 -35.67
C SER A 81 -16.00 -14.12 -36.38
N LYS A 82 -14.93 -14.46 -37.11
CA LYS A 82 -14.19 -13.54 -37.99
C LYS A 82 -15.06 -12.92 -39.12
N ARG A 83 -16.28 -13.42 -39.31
CA ARG A 83 -17.24 -12.94 -40.34
C ARG A 83 -18.42 -12.18 -39.74
N GLY A 84 -18.35 -11.83 -38.45
CA GLY A 84 -19.35 -11.02 -37.73
C GLY A 84 -20.46 -11.80 -37.05
N ILE A 85 -20.94 -12.92 -37.58
CA ILE A 85 -22.00 -13.75 -36.98
C ILE A 85 -21.57 -15.22 -36.93
N GLY A 86 -21.67 -15.86 -35.75
CA GLY A 86 -21.40 -17.26 -35.54
C GLY A 86 -20.20 -17.53 -34.61
N THR A 87 -19.84 -18.80 -34.47
CA THR A 87 -18.78 -19.28 -33.59
C THR A 87 -17.38 -18.99 -34.14
N GLY A 88 -16.47 -18.57 -33.29
CA GLY A 88 -15.06 -18.41 -33.59
C GLY A 88 -14.31 -19.75 -33.43
N TYR A 89 -13.34 -19.96 -34.31
CA TYR A 89 -12.53 -21.18 -34.34
C TYR A 89 -11.05 -20.82 -34.49
N PRO A 90 -10.34 -20.52 -33.36
CA PRO A 90 -8.89 -20.33 -33.40
C PRO A 90 -8.19 -21.63 -33.80
N GLU A 91 -7.01 -21.54 -34.42
CA GLU A 91 -6.27 -22.76 -34.79
C GLU A 91 -5.83 -23.56 -33.57
N PHE A 92 -5.43 -22.89 -32.49
CA PHE A 92 -5.15 -23.53 -31.20
C PHE A 92 -5.76 -22.73 -30.04
N VAL A 93 -6.33 -23.46 -29.09
CA VAL A 93 -6.67 -22.99 -27.76
C VAL A 93 -5.85 -23.82 -26.77
N ILE A 94 -5.10 -23.15 -25.93
CA ILE A 94 -4.26 -23.78 -24.92
C ILE A 94 -4.76 -23.30 -23.56
N SER A 95 -5.14 -24.22 -22.70
CA SER A 95 -5.69 -23.93 -21.38
C SER A 95 -4.90 -24.62 -20.28
N PHE A 96 -4.89 -23.99 -19.12
CA PHE A 96 -4.21 -24.47 -17.91
C PHE A 96 -5.28 -24.73 -16.85
N PRO A 97 -5.64 -25.99 -16.52
CA PRO A 97 -6.77 -26.32 -15.64
C PRO A 97 -6.73 -25.63 -14.26
N ASN A 98 -5.53 -25.32 -13.76
CA ASN A 98 -5.31 -24.70 -12.46
C ASN A 98 -5.10 -23.17 -12.53
N ARG A 99 -5.34 -22.54 -13.70
CA ARG A 99 -5.10 -21.09 -13.91
C ARG A 99 -6.19 -20.49 -14.80
N GLU A 100 -6.57 -19.26 -14.56
CA GLU A 100 -7.45 -18.49 -15.46
C GLU A 100 -6.67 -17.93 -16.67
N LEU A 101 -5.75 -18.70 -17.25
CA LEU A 101 -4.91 -18.32 -18.39
C LEU A 101 -5.28 -19.14 -19.63
N LEU A 102 -5.42 -18.45 -20.76
CA LEU A 102 -5.54 -19.05 -22.09
C LEU A 102 -4.45 -18.53 -23.02
N ILE A 103 -3.93 -19.38 -23.91
CA ILE A 103 -3.14 -18.96 -25.06
C ILE A 103 -3.93 -19.33 -26.31
N VAL A 104 -4.17 -18.34 -27.18
CA VAL A 104 -4.84 -18.57 -28.48
C VAL A 104 -3.90 -18.26 -29.61
N ILE A 105 -3.84 -19.15 -30.59
CA ILE A 105 -2.95 -19.00 -31.73
C ILE A 105 -3.76 -19.03 -33.03
N GLU A 106 -3.48 -18.08 -33.88
CA GLU A 106 -4.00 -18.00 -35.25
C GLU A 106 -2.87 -18.14 -36.26
N CYS A 107 -3.03 -19.02 -37.27
CA CYS A 107 -2.01 -19.34 -38.25
C CYS A 107 -2.34 -18.83 -39.63
N LYS A 108 -1.34 -18.35 -40.40
CA LYS A 108 -1.41 -17.99 -41.83
C LYS A 108 -0.15 -18.46 -42.54
N ALA A 109 -0.29 -19.04 -43.73
CA ALA A 109 0.86 -19.49 -44.52
C ALA A 109 1.66 -18.33 -45.12
N ASP A 110 0.98 -17.32 -45.59
CA ASP A 110 1.60 -16.17 -46.25
C ASP A 110 2.13 -15.15 -45.23
N LEU A 111 3.45 -14.89 -45.25
CA LEU A 111 4.11 -13.88 -44.42
C LEU A 111 3.53 -12.47 -44.57
N LYS A 112 2.98 -12.12 -45.76
CA LYS A 112 2.29 -10.85 -45.98
C LYS A 112 0.95 -10.73 -45.29
N LYS A 113 0.41 -11.85 -44.78
CA LYS A 113 -0.83 -11.97 -44.01
C LYS A 113 -0.60 -12.12 -42.51
N HIS A 114 0.56 -11.66 -42.06
CA HIS A 114 0.91 -11.75 -40.63
C HIS A 114 0.11 -10.74 -39.81
N LYS A 115 0.22 -9.46 -40.11
CA LYS A 115 -0.36 -8.37 -39.30
C LYS A 115 -0.85 -7.25 -40.21
N SER A 116 -2.08 -6.76 -40.05
CA SER A 116 -2.60 -5.60 -40.79
C SER A 116 -2.19 -4.29 -40.08
N LYS A 117 -2.31 -3.16 -40.79
CA LYS A 117 -2.03 -1.85 -40.18
C LYS A 117 -3.05 -1.42 -39.13
N THR A 118 -4.29 -1.86 -39.24
CA THR A 118 -5.43 -1.44 -38.43
C THR A 118 -5.84 -2.46 -37.38
N LEU A 119 -5.28 -3.69 -37.42
CA LEU A 119 -5.56 -4.82 -36.51
C LEU A 119 -7.04 -5.28 -36.50
N ASP A 120 -7.81 -4.97 -37.56
CA ASP A 120 -9.24 -5.26 -37.64
C ASP A 120 -9.63 -6.19 -38.81
N LYS A 121 -8.63 -6.70 -39.56
CA LYS A 121 -8.84 -7.62 -40.68
C LYS A 121 -8.79 -9.09 -40.23
N TYR A 122 -9.67 -9.47 -39.35
CA TYR A 122 -9.67 -10.73 -38.58
C TYR A 122 -9.61 -12.00 -39.43
N SER A 123 -10.23 -12.03 -40.60
CA SER A 123 -10.24 -13.20 -41.49
C SER A 123 -8.99 -13.35 -42.36
N GLU A 124 -8.24 -12.27 -42.53
CA GLU A 124 -7.14 -12.23 -43.48
C GLU A 124 -5.76 -12.33 -42.84
N PHE A 125 -5.60 -11.81 -41.64
CA PHE A 125 -4.32 -11.68 -40.94
C PHE A 125 -4.29 -12.52 -39.67
N ALA A 126 -3.10 -13.10 -39.38
CA ALA A 126 -2.91 -13.96 -38.22
C ALA A 126 -3.08 -13.21 -36.90
N VAL A 127 -2.37 -12.08 -36.74
CA VAL A 127 -2.42 -11.27 -35.53
C VAL A 127 -3.83 -10.74 -35.27
N ASP A 128 -4.47 -10.18 -36.31
CA ASP A 128 -5.80 -9.62 -36.19
C ASP A 128 -6.84 -10.68 -35.75
N GLY A 129 -6.73 -11.89 -36.29
CA GLY A 129 -7.60 -13.01 -35.92
C GLY A 129 -7.40 -13.46 -34.49
N ALA A 130 -6.14 -13.53 -34.03
CA ALA A 130 -5.82 -13.85 -32.63
C ALA A 130 -6.35 -12.80 -31.63
N LEU A 131 -6.22 -11.51 -31.99
CA LEU A 131 -6.73 -10.40 -31.19
C LEU A 131 -8.26 -10.38 -31.09
N LEU A 132 -8.96 -10.77 -32.19
CA LEU A 132 -10.42 -10.92 -32.12
C LEU A 132 -10.81 -11.92 -31.03
N TYR A 133 -10.21 -13.10 -31.01
CA TYR A 133 -10.52 -14.11 -30.01
C TYR A 133 -10.16 -13.66 -28.60
N SER A 134 -9.01 -12.97 -28.43
CA SER A 134 -8.62 -12.39 -27.17
C SER A 134 -9.71 -11.47 -26.61
N SER A 135 -10.31 -10.60 -27.42
CA SER A 135 -11.34 -9.66 -26.98
C SER A 135 -12.62 -10.29 -26.44
N TYR A 136 -12.92 -11.52 -26.85
CA TYR A 136 -14.05 -12.30 -26.32
C TYR A 136 -13.69 -13.11 -25.10
N LEU A 137 -12.51 -13.74 -25.11
CA LEU A 137 -12.04 -14.63 -24.06
C LEU A 137 -11.59 -13.86 -22.81
N SER A 138 -11.08 -12.63 -22.99
CA SER A 138 -10.64 -11.76 -21.87
C SER A 138 -11.77 -11.30 -20.94
N LYS A 139 -13.01 -11.60 -21.24
CA LYS A 139 -14.12 -11.42 -20.31
C LYS A 139 -13.99 -12.27 -19.05
N ASP A 140 -13.46 -13.49 -19.21
CA ASP A 140 -13.38 -14.46 -18.13
C ASP A 140 -11.96 -15.01 -17.87
N PHE A 141 -11.00 -14.76 -18.79
CA PHE A 141 -9.64 -15.30 -18.72
C PHE A 141 -8.60 -14.21 -19.00
N ASP A 142 -7.39 -14.39 -18.47
CA ASP A 142 -6.20 -13.71 -19.00
C ASP A 142 -5.83 -14.39 -20.32
N VAL A 143 -5.57 -13.62 -21.38
CA VAL A 143 -5.38 -14.18 -22.71
C VAL A 143 -4.07 -13.72 -23.33
N ILE A 144 -3.21 -14.69 -23.65
CA ILE A 144 -2.07 -14.47 -24.53
C ILE A 144 -2.50 -14.82 -25.96
N SER A 145 -2.52 -13.85 -26.86
CA SER A 145 -2.89 -14.06 -28.25
C SER A 145 -1.68 -13.98 -29.15
N ILE A 146 -1.51 -14.98 -30.02
CA ILE A 146 -0.33 -15.18 -30.86
C ILE A 146 -0.75 -15.28 -32.32
N GLY A 147 -0.22 -14.39 -33.15
CA GLY A 147 -0.26 -14.51 -34.59
C GLY A 147 0.98 -15.25 -35.07
N ALA A 148 0.81 -16.33 -35.86
CA ALA A 148 1.89 -17.11 -36.44
C ALA A 148 1.76 -17.15 -37.96
N SER A 149 2.86 -16.85 -38.70
CA SER A 149 2.85 -16.89 -40.16
C SER A 149 4.14 -17.46 -40.74
N GLY A 150 4.06 -18.26 -41.80
CA GLY A 150 5.17 -18.94 -42.47
C GLY A 150 5.00 -20.44 -42.56
N GLU A 151 5.62 -21.10 -43.54
CA GLU A 151 5.46 -22.51 -43.82
C GLU A 151 6.54 -23.42 -43.21
N THR A 152 7.63 -22.82 -42.72
CA THR A 152 8.76 -23.49 -42.09
C THR A 152 9.14 -22.88 -40.76
N GLN A 153 9.76 -23.63 -39.87
CA GLN A 153 10.21 -23.12 -38.57
C GLN A 153 11.21 -21.97 -38.67
N ALA A 154 12.04 -21.97 -39.71
CA ALA A 154 13.03 -20.90 -39.97
C ALA A 154 12.41 -19.56 -40.43
N GLU A 155 11.26 -19.61 -41.09
CA GLU A 155 10.54 -18.46 -41.61
C GLU A 155 9.41 -17.97 -40.71
N LEU A 156 9.17 -18.64 -39.58
CA LEU A 156 8.01 -18.39 -38.71
C LEU A 156 8.08 -16.98 -38.11
N LEU A 157 7.15 -16.11 -38.52
CA LEU A 157 6.90 -14.82 -37.90
C LEU A 157 5.92 -14.99 -36.74
N ILE A 158 6.25 -14.43 -35.60
CA ILE A 158 5.43 -14.47 -34.38
C ILE A 158 5.28 -13.05 -33.84
N ASP A 159 4.05 -12.67 -33.55
CA ASP A 159 3.71 -11.51 -32.71
C ASP A 159 2.81 -11.98 -31.56
N THR A 160 3.15 -11.55 -30.33
CA THR A 160 2.45 -11.97 -29.12
C THR A 160 1.87 -10.76 -28.38
N TYR A 161 0.61 -10.88 -27.99
CA TYR A 161 -0.13 -9.86 -27.26
C TYR A 161 -0.68 -10.45 -25.96
N LEU A 162 -0.83 -9.60 -24.94
CA LEU A 162 -1.45 -9.94 -23.67
C LEU A 162 -2.69 -9.05 -23.44
N GLN A 163 -3.79 -9.68 -23.08
CA GLN A 163 -5.00 -9.01 -22.62
C GLN A 163 -5.44 -9.61 -21.29
N ILE A 164 -5.32 -8.83 -20.23
CA ILE A 164 -5.72 -9.27 -18.89
C ILE A 164 -7.25 -9.32 -18.80
N LYS A 165 -7.77 -10.22 -18.01
CA LYS A 165 -9.22 -10.37 -17.75
C LYS A 165 -9.84 -9.04 -17.34
N GLY A 166 -10.80 -8.58 -18.15
CA GLY A 166 -11.50 -7.30 -17.97
C GLY A 166 -10.86 -6.09 -18.67
N GLU A 167 -9.64 -6.20 -19.22
CA GLU A 167 -9.08 -5.14 -20.07
C GLU A 167 -9.84 -5.00 -21.40
N LYS A 168 -9.93 -3.77 -21.89
CA LYS A 168 -10.61 -3.48 -23.18
C LYS A 168 -9.77 -3.77 -24.40
N THR A 169 -8.44 -3.68 -24.29
CA THR A 169 -7.51 -3.80 -25.40
C THR A 169 -6.30 -4.66 -25.03
N ALA A 170 -5.84 -5.47 -25.99
CA ALA A 170 -4.62 -6.26 -25.85
C ALA A 170 -3.38 -5.36 -26.03
N ARG A 171 -2.29 -5.69 -25.30
CA ARG A 171 -0.99 -5.02 -25.32
C ARG A 171 0.02 -5.85 -26.09
N ASP A 172 0.83 -5.24 -26.98
CA ASP A 172 1.93 -5.91 -27.68
C ASP A 172 3.07 -6.19 -26.66
N LEU A 173 3.45 -7.44 -26.51
CA LEU A 173 4.57 -7.87 -25.66
C LEU A 173 5.92 -7.76 -26.36
N ASN A 174 5.94 -7.40 -27.65
CA ASN A 174 7.14 -7.35 -28.47
C ASN A 174 7.94 -8.67 -28.53
N ILE A 175 7.25 -9.81 -28.38
CA ILE A 175 7.82 -11.15 -28.45
C ILE A 175 7.66 -11.67 -29.87
N LYS A 176 8.79 -12.02 -30.52
CA LYS A 176 8.89 -12.41 -31.93
C LYS A 176 9.23 -13.89 -32.15
N LYS A 177 9.09 -14.74 -31.11
CA LYS A 177 9.23 -16.18 -31.19
C LYS A 177 8.24 -16.86 -30.24
N LEU A 178 7.94 -18.14 -30.48
CA LEU A 178 7.18 -18.91 -29.50
C LEU A 178 8.05 -19.20 -28.27
N TYR A 179 7.50 -18.93 -27.10
CA TYR A 179 8.09 -19.25 -25.80
C TYR A 179 7.47 -20.56 -25.27
N ASP A 180 8.19 -21.24 -24.38
CA ASP A 180 7.63 -22.33 -23.60
C ASP A 180 6.54 -21.83 -22.62
N PHE A 181 5.73 -22.74 -22.08
CA PHE A 181 4.59 -22.39 -21.24
C PHE A 181 4.98 -21.77 -19.92
N GLU A 182 6.12 -22.18 -19.35
CA GLU A 182 6.65 -21.60 -18.11
C GLU A 182 7.04 -20.14 -18.30
N SER A 183 7.70 -19.82 -19.41
CA SER A 183 8.07 -18.45 -19.80
C SER A 183 6.84 -17.54 -19.96
N TYR A 184 5.76 -18.01 -20.59
CA TYR A 184 4.51 -17.25 -20.71
C TYR A 184 3.84 -17.01 -19.34
N ILE A 185 3.84 -18.01 -18.46
CA ILE A 185 3.33 -17.89 -17.09
C ILE A 185 4.16 -16.87 -16.30
N ASP A 186 5.48 -16.88 -16.45
CA ASP A 186 6.37 -15.94 -15.78
C ASP A 186 6.23 -14.49 -16.27
N ILE A 187 5.99 -14.30 -17.56
CA ILE A 187 5.64 -12.98 -18.12
C ILE A 187 4.37 -12.46 -17.46
N LEU A 188 3.35 -13.30 -17.34
CA LEU A 188 2.09 -12.94 -16.71
C LEU A 188 2.25 -12.62 -15.23
N LYS A 189 3.04 -13.39 -14.47
CA LYS A 189 3.34 -13.13 -13.05
C LYS A 189 4.08 -11.82 -12.81
N LYS A 190 4.94 -11.41 -13.75
CA LYS A 190 5.71 -10.17 -13.68
C LYS A 190 4.95 -8.96 -14.22
N ASP A 191 3.74 -9.17 -14.74
CA ASP A 191 2.94 -8.08 -15.27
C ASP A 191 2.32 -7.23 -14.16
N THR A 192 2.79 -5.99 -14.04
CA THR A 192 2.36 -5.06 -12.97
C THR A 192 0.89 -4.68 -13.06
N ILE A 193 0.28 -4.74 -14.23
CA ILE A 193 -1.16 -4.44 -14.40
C ILE A 193 -1.97 -5.62 -13.90
N LYS A 194 -1.58 -6.86 -14.26
CA LYS A 194 -2.22 -8.06 -13.72
C LYS A 194 -2.11 -8.11 -12.19
N GLU A 195 -0.93 -7.88 -11.64
CA GLU A 195 -0.72 -7.86 -10.20
C GLU A 195 -1.67 -6.91 -9.49
N LYS A 196 -1.87 -5.69 -10.04
CA LYS A 196 -2.81 -4.71 -9.49
C LYS A 196 -4.27 -5.17 -9.58
N PHE A 197 -4.69 -5.75 -10.71
CA PHE A 197 -6.05 -6.27 -10.86
C PHE A 197 -6.31 -7.44 -9.91
N ASP A 198 -5.36 -8.36 -9.78
CA ASP A 198 -5.49 -9.51 -8.89
C ASP A 198 -5.49 -9.07 -7.42
N PHE A 199 -4.64 -8.12 -7.04
CA PHE A 199 -4.67 -7.50 -5.71
C PHE A 199 -6.02 -6.84 -5.43
N HIS A 200 -6.55 -6.10 -6.40
CA HIS A 200 -7.86 -5.44 -6.28
C HIS A 200 -8.99 -6.45 -6.07
N ARG A 201 -9.00 -7.53 -6.85
CA ARG A 201 -9.96 -8.64 -6.70
C ARG A 201 -9.85 -9.32 -5.34
N LEU A 202 -8.61 -9.52 -4.86
CA LEU A 202 -8.38 -10.06 -3.53
C LEU A 202 -8.97 -9.16 -2.44
N MET A 203 -8.78 -7.84 -2.57
CA MET A 203 -9.34 -6.87 -1.62
C MET A 203 -10.87 -6.80 -1.66
N GLU A 204 -11.49 -6.88 -2.83
CA GLU A 204 -12.94 -6.99 -2.96
C GLU A 204 -13.45 -8.30 -2.34
N TYR A 205 -12.79 -9.40 -2.62
CA TYR A 205 -13.16 -10.69 -2.06
C TYR A 205 -12.98 -10.73 -0.53
N SER A 206 -11.95 -10.10 0.02
CA SER A 206 -11.73 -10.07 1.48
C SER A 206 -12.92 -9.48 2.24
N ARG A 207 -13.62 -8.49 1.65
CA ARG A 207 -14.83 -7.90 2.22
C ARG A 207 -16.03 -8.84 2.17
N VAL A 208 -16.22 -9.49 1.01
CA VAL A 208 -17.26 -10.51 0.85
C VAL A 208 -17.02 -11.65 1.84
N LEU A 209 -15.77 -12.06 1.99
CA LEU A 209 -15.35 -13.10 2.92
C LEU A 209 -15.59 -12.68 4.38
N ASN A 210 -15.27 -11.43 4.77
CA ASN A 210 -15.56 -10.90 6.11
C ASN A 210 -17.04 -10.99 6.43
N GLN A 211 -17.90 -10.56 5.49
CA GLN A 211 -19.34 -10.62 5.66
C GLN A 211 -19.83 -12.09 5.75
N ASN A 212 -19.33 -12.97 4.89
CA ASN A 212 -19.67 -14.40 4.93
C ASN A 212 -19.29 -15.04 6.30
N LEU A 213 -18.09 -14.73 6.81
CA LEU A 213 -17.62 -15.24 8.10
C LEU A 213 -18.45 -14.68 9.28
N ARG A 214 -19.00 -13.48 9.16
CA ARG A 214 -19.90 -12.89 10.15
C ARG A 214 -21.27 -13.55 10.11
N ASP A 215 -21.88 -13.65 8.92
CA ASP A 215 -23.28 -14.06 8.76
C ASP A 215 -23.47 -15.59 8.98
N ASN A 216 -22.54 -16.40 8.46
CA ASN A 216 -22.67 -17.86 8.49
C ASN A 216 -21.99 -18.51 9.69
N PHE A 217 -20.94 -17.88 10.27
CA PHE A 217 -20.16 -18.49 11.34
C PHE A 217 -20.21 -17.72 12.66
N GLU A 218 -20.71 -16.48 12.64
CA GLU A 218 -20.78 -15.60 13.81
C GLU A 218 -19.42 -15.49 14.55
N PHE A 219 -18.29 -15.48 13.80
CA PHE A 219 -16.96 -15.42 14.38
C PHE A 219 -16.66 -14.06 14.99
N GLU A 220 -15.96 -14.09 16.11
CA GLU A 220 -15.21 -12.94 16.60
C GLU A 220 -14.16 -12.54 15.55
N ASP A 221 -13.92 -11.24 15.39
CA ASP A 221 -13.09 -10.72 14.33
C ASP A 221 -11.65 -11.27 14.37
N ASN A 222 -11.12 -11.58 15.54
CA ASN A 222 -9.79 -12.17 15.75
C ASN A 222 -9.67 -13.66 15.33
N LEU A 223 -10.78 -14.39 15.15
CA LEU A 223 -10.79 -15.80 14.69
C LEU A 223 -10.88 -15.92 13.17
N LYS A 224 -11.37 -14.89 12.48
CA LYS A 224 -11.56 -14.91 11.03
C LYS A 224 -10.25 -15.12 10.25
N PRO A 225 -9.13 -14.44 10.56
CA PRO A 225 -7.86 -14.73 9.90
C PRO A 225 -7.34 -16.14 10.15
N LEU A 226 -7.60 -16.68 11.34
CA LEU A 226 -7.16 -18.04 11.70
C LEU A 226 -7.86 -19.12 10.86
N ILE A 227 -9.18 -19.05 10.67
CA ILE A 227 -9.86 -20.05 9.83
C ILE A 227 -9.35 -19.99 8.39
N VAL A 228 -9.12 -18.78 7.85
CA VAL A 228 -8.58 -18.62 6.50
C VAL A 228 -7.18 -19.21 6.39
N SER A 229 -6.29 -18.89 7.35
CA SER A 229 -4.93 -19.43 7.34
C SER A 229 -4.87 -20.95 7.51
N GLY A 230 -5.74 -21.51 8.37
CA GLY A 230 -5.83 -22.96 8.57
C GLY A 230 -6.31 -23.70 7.31
N ILE A 231 -7.32 -23.16 6.63
CA ILE A 231 -7.79 -23.71 5.34
C ILE A 231 -6.68 -23.63 4.27
N LEU A 232 -5.98 -22.50 4.17
CA LEU A 232 -4.88 -22.34 3.21
C LEU A 232 -3.75 -23.34 3.46
N LEU A 233 -3.36 -23.57 4.73
CA LEU A 233 -2.37 -24.58 5.07
C LEU A 233 -2.82 -25.99 4.69
N ALA A 234 -4.08 -26.35 4.92
CA ALA A 234 -4.63 -27.64 4.55
C ALA A 234 -4.69 -27.84 3.04
N LEU A 235 -5.01 -26.78 2.28
CA LEU A 235 -5.06 -26.82 0.80
C LEU A 235 -3.69 -27.01 0.14
N GLU A 236 -2.58 -26.86 0.85
CA GLU A 236 -1.25 -27.22 0.34
C GLU A 236 -1.02 -28.75 0.29
N ASP A 237 -1.90 -29.54 0.90
CA ASP A 237 -1.83 -31.00 0.90
C ASP A 237 -2.79 -31.59 -0.16
N ASN A 238 -2.25 -32.33 -1.13
CA ASN A 238 -3.04 -32.94 -2.20
C ASN A 238 -4.03 -33.98 -1.65
N GLY A 239 -3.68 -34.68 -0.58
CA GLY A 239 -4.57 -35.66 0.08
C GLY A 239 -5.80 -34.97 0.66
N PHE A 240 -5.61 -33.79 1.29
CA PHE A 240 -6.72 -32.99 1.76
C PHE A 240 -7.62 -32.53 0.61
N CYS A 241 -7.05 -31.98 -0.47
CA CYS A 241 -7.80 -31.52 -1.63
C CYS A 241 -8.68 -32.61 -2.26
N LEU A 242 -8.20 -33.83 -2.28
CA LEU A 242 -8.98 -35.00 -2.78
C LEU A 242 -10.03 -35.50 -1.76
N ALA A 243 -9.75 -35.39 -0.47
CA ALA A 243 -10.60 -36.00 0.56
C ALA A 243 -11.75 -35.08 1.00
N TYR A 244 -11.54 -33.77 1.19
CA TYR A 244 -12.55 -32.84 1.75
C TYR A 244 -13.85 -32.80 0.92
N PRO A 245 -13.83 -32.84 -0.43
CA PRO A 245 -15.07 -32.83 -1.21
C PRO A 245 -15.96 -34.05 -0.97
N THR A 246 -15.39 -35.19 -0.56
CA THR A 246 -16.13 -36.45 -0.29
C THR A 246 -16.80 -36.46 1.09
N LYS A 247 -16.34 -35.62 2.03
CA LYS A 247 -16.88 -35.56 3.39
C LYS A 247 -18.28 -34.94 3.40
N LYS A 248 -19.19 -35.54 4.17
CA LYS A 248 -20.59 -35.09 4.30
C LYS A 248 -20.83 -34.25 5.56
N LYS A 249 -20.12 -34.55 6.64
CA LYS A 249 -20.30 -33.91 7.93
C LYS A 249 -19.29 -32.76 8.12
N PRO A 250 -19.71 -31.58 8.55
CA PRO A 250 -18.81 -30.45 8.78
C PRO A 250 -17.71 -30.76 9.82
N LEU A 251 -18.03 -31.52 10.88
CA LEU A 251 -17.03 -31.94 11.88
C LEU A 251 -15.92 -32.80 11.26
N GLU A 252 -16.24 -33.71 10.31
CA GLU A 252 -15.22 -34.51 9.62
C GLU A 252 -14.28 -33.64 8.78
N ILE A 253 -14.79 -32.54 8.21
CA ILE A 253 -13.97 -31.58 7.45
C ILE A 253 -13.07 -30.80 8.41
N ALA A 254 -13.60 -30.31 9.54
CA ALA A 254 -12.82 -29.61 10.55
C ALA A 254 -11.71 -30.51 11.15
N ASP A 255 -12.03 -31.78 11.45
CA ASP A 255 -11.04 -32.77 11.89
C ASP A 255 -9.95 -32.99 10.83
N LEU A 256 -10.33 -33.09 9.57
CA LEU A 256 -9.41 -33.28 8.46
C LEU A 256 -8.45 -32.10 8.30
N ILE A 257 -8.94 -30.85 8.41
CA ILE A 257 -8.09 -29.65 8.39
C ILE A 257 -7.02 -29.75 9.49
N ILE A 258 -7.43 -29.98 10.75
CA ILE A 258 -6.52 -30.01 11.90
C ILE A 258 -5.52 -31.16 11.80
N THR A 259 -5.97 -32.33 11.36
CA THR A 259 -5.11 -33.51 11.14
C THR A 259 -4.07 -33.21 10.07
N THR A 260 -4.48 -32.62 8.94
CA THR A 260 -3.58 -32.24 7.85
C THR A 260 -2.54 -31.22 8.29
N ILE A 261 -2.95 -30.21 9.09
CA ILE A 261 -2.02 -29.24 9.65
C ILE A 261 -1.01 -29.94 10.57
N LYS A 262 -1.46 -30.83 11.45
CA LYS A 262 -0.58 -31.58 12.35
C LYS A 262 0.43 -32.42 11.59
N GLU A 263 0.00 -33.19 10.59
CA GLU A 263 0.85 -34.00 9.73
C GLU A 263 1.87 -33.15 8.95
N ARG A 264 1.46 -31.96 8.51
CA ARG A 264 2.36 -31.00 7.86
C ARG A 264 3.45 -30.54 8.82
N LEU A 265 3.09 -30.16 10.07
CA LEU A 265 4.05 -29.75 11.09
C LEU A 265 5.04 -30.89 11.41
N GLU A 266 4.58 -32.15 11.45
CA GLU A 266 5.44 -33.31 11.66
C GLU A 266 6.42 -33.54 10.51
N ARG A 267 5.95 -33.43 9.26
CA ARG A 267 6.81 -33.50 8.05
C ARG A 267 7.90 -32.40 8.05
N ASP A 268 7.53 -31.20 8.45
CA ASP A 268 8.43 -30.04 8.53
C ASP A 268 9.31 -30.09 9.81
N ASN A 269 9.22 -31.17 10.61
CA ASN A 269 9.96 -31.41 11.86
C ASN A 269 9.69 -30.36 12.95
N ILE A 270 8.50 -29.75 12.93
CA ILE A 270 8.01 -28.84 13.99
C ILE A 270 7.33 -29.70 15.06
N LYS A 271 7.94 -29.76 16.26
CA LYS A 271 7.52 -30.65 17.37
C LYS A 271 7.43 -29.88 18.68
N GLY A 272 6.93 -30.55 19.72
CA GLY A 272 6.88 -30.04 21.09
C GLY A 272 5.88 -28.90 21.28
N VAL A 273 6.25 -27.91 22.07
CA VAL A 273 5.37 -26.78 22.45
C VAL A 273 4.86 -26.03 21.22
N LYS A 274 5.72 -25.76 20.24
CA LYS A 274 5.36 -25.03 19.01
C LYS A 274 4.23 -25.74 18.23
N GLN A 275 4.35 -27.05 18.01
CA GLN A 275 3.32 -27.87 17.38
C GLN A 275 2.01 -27.83 18.16
N SER A 276 2.12 -28.02 19.49
CA SER A 276 0.94 -28.00 20.37
C SER A 276 0.22 -26.67 20.33
N THR A 277 0.94 -25.56 20.40
CA THR A 277 0.35 -24.20 20.33
C THR A 277 -0.40 -23.99 19.01
N ILE A 278 0.21 -24.34 17.87
CA ILE A 278 -0.42 -24.17 16.55
C ILE A 278 -1.69 -25.02 16.47
N VAL A 279 -1.61 -26.32 16.81
CA VAL A 279 -2.77 -27.25 16.75
C VAL A 279 -3.89 -26.80 17.70
N GLN A 280 -3.57 -26.36 18.92
CA GLN A 280 -4.55 -25.85 19.88
C GLN A 280 -5.22 -24.54 19.39
N THR A 281 -4.43 -23.63 18.81
CA THR A 281 -4.95 -22.37 18.26
C THR A 281 -5.99 -22.63 17.16
N TYR A 282 -5.79 -23.63 16.31
CA TYR A 282 -6.79 -24.03 15.30
C TYR A 282 -7.93 -24.90 15.86
N GLY A 283 -7.81 -25.41 17.10
CA GLY A 283 -8.78 -26.31 17.75
C GLY A 283 -10.20 -25.77 17.81
N PHE A 284 -10.40 -24.43 17.77
CA PHE A 284 -11.72 -23.82 17.77
C PHE A 284 -12.60 -24.29 16.61
N MET A 285 -12.02 -24.74 15.48
CA MET A 285 -12.77 -25.26 14.34
C MET A 285 -13.56 -26.53 14.67
N LYS A 286 -13.12 -27.30 15.68
CA LYS A 286 -13.78 -28.55 16.14
C LYS A 286 -14.80 -28.31 17.25
N THR A 287 -14.79 -27.14 17.88
CA THR A 287 -15.65 -26.82 19.04
C THR A 287 -16.69 -25.76 18.73
N ASN A 288 -16.53 -24.98 17.66
CA ASN A 288 -17.49 -23.95 17.29
C ASN A 288 -18.74 -24.59 16.65
N THR A 289 -19.89 -24.44 17.31
CA THR A 289 -21.15 -25.05 16.92
C THR A 289 -21.64 -24.63 15.54
N LYS A 290 -21.33 -23.40 15.10
CA LYS A 290 -21.69 -22.93 13.75
C LYS A 290 -20.88 -23.62 12.64
N ILE A 291 -19.69 -24.13 12.96
CA ILE A 291 -18.89 -24.92 12.03
C ILE A 291 -19.38 -26.36 12.01
N ILE A 292 -19.56 -26.98 13.19
CA ILE A 292 -19.69 -28.44 13.31
C ILE A 292 -21.13 -28.99 13.24
N ASN A 293 -22.16 -28.13 13.41
CA ASN A 293 -23.55 -28.57 13.29
C ASN A 293 -23.82 -29.12 11.89
N GLU A 294 -24.54 -30.23 11.81
CA GLU A 294 -24.88 -30.92 10.55
C GLU A 294 -25.97 -30.21 9.75
N THR A 295 -26.81 -29.41 10.44
CA THR A 295 -27.95 -28.69 9.84
C THR A 295 -27.95 -27.23 10.27
N ASN A 296 -28.43 -26.38 9.38
CA ASN A 296 -28.74 -24.97 9.64
C ASN A 296 -30.05 -24.83 10.46
N LYS A 297 -30.34 -23.60 10.91
CA LYS A 297 -31.57 -23.30 11.68
C LYS A 297 -32.87 -23.63 10.94
N ASP A 298 -32.85 -23.62 9.61
CA ASP A 298 -33.98 -23.95 8.73
C ASP A 298 -34.08 -25.45 8.40
N GLY A 299 -33.21 -26.30 8.98
CA GLY A 299 -33.17 -27.75 8.75
C GLY A 299 -32.42 -28.19 7.49
N SER A 300 -31.88 -27.26 6.69
CA SER A 300 -31.04 -27.58 5.53
C SER A 300 -29.65 -28.11 5.95
N PRO A 301 -28.97 -28.93 5.14
CA PRO A 301 -27.62 -29.36 5.43
C PRO A 301 -26.65 -28.16 5.56
N ASN A 302 -25.80 -28.18 6.58
CA ASN A 302 -24.77 -27.15 6.73
C ASN A 302 -23.57 -27.43 5.83
N THR A 303 -23.44 -26.67 4.75
CA THR A 303 -22.32 -26.76 3.79
C THR A 303 -21.33 -25.61 3.92
N HIS A 304 -21.55 -24.68 4.87
CA HIS A 304 -20.81 -23.42 4.97
C HIS A 304 -19.28 -23.59 5.00
N LEU A 305 -18.75 -24.54 5.79
CA LEU A 305 -17.31 -24.80 5.84
C LEU A 305 -16.77 -25.33 4.51
N LYS A 306 -17.52 -26.24 3.86
CA LYS A 306 -17.13 -26.82 2.57
C LYS A 306 -17.13 -25.78 1.45
N ASP A 307 -18.13 -24.89 1.45
CA ASP A 307 -18.24 -23.83 0.46
C ASP A 307 -17.16 -22.76 0.69
N LEU A 308 -16.85 -22.42 1.95
CA LEU A 308 -15.74 -21.55 2.32
C LEU A 308 -14.39 -22.08 1.80
N ILE A 309 -14.13 -23.38 1.97
CA ILE A 309 -12.90 -24.02 1.46
C ILE A 309 -12.80 -23.86 -0.06
N LYS A 310 -13.87 -24.16 -0.80
CA LYS A 310 -13.90 -23.99 -2.27
C LYS A 310 -13.66 -22.55 -2.71
N GLU A 311 -14.23 -21.58 -2.00
CA GLU A 311 -14.02 -20.18 -2.31
C GLU A 311 -12.58 -19.74 -2.07
N ILE A 312 -11.97 -20.15 -0.95
CA ILE A 312 -10.57 -19.84 -0.63
C ILE A 312 -9.63 -20.53 -1.64
N GLU A 313 -9.91 -21.79 -1.99
CA GLU A 313 -9.17 -22.54 -3.00
C GLU A 313 -9.18 -21.84 -4.36
N GLY A 314 -10.34 -21.35 -4.80
CA GLY A 314 -10.49 -20.71 -6.12
C GLY A 314 -10.07 -19.25 -6.19
N LYS A 315 -10.18 -18.49 -5.09
CA LYS A 315 -10.01 -17.02 -5.12
C LYS A 315 -8.77 -16.50 -4.38
N VAL A 316 -8.28 -17.24 -3.38
CA VAL A 316 -7.16 -16.79 -2.52
C VAL A 316 -5.89 -17.57 -2.81
N ARG A 317 -5.98 -18.89 -2.88
CA ARG A 317 -4.81 -19.77 -3.10
C ARG A 317 -4.02 -19.40 -4.35
N PRO A 318 -4.64 -19.15 -5.54
CA PRO A 318 -3.89 -18.75 -6.73
C PRO A 318 -3.10 -17.46 -6.53
N PHE A 319 -3.67 -16.46 -5.86
CA PHE A 319 -2.97 -15.22 -5.58
C PHE A 319 -1.71 -15.43 -4.72
N ILE A 320 -1.79 -16.27 -3.68
CA ILE A 320 -0.62 -16.57 -2.83
C ILE A 320 0.47 -17.30 -3.64
N GLN A 321 0.09 -18.19 -4.55
CA GLN A 321 1.04 -18.93 -5.38
C GLN A 321 1.74 -18.03 -6.40
N ASP A 322 1.01 -17.08 -7.00
CA ASP A 322 1.55 -16.17 -8.01
C ASP A 322 2.32 -14.99 -7.42
N TYR A 323 1.91 -14.47 -6.25
CA TYR A 323 2.44 -13.25 -5.62
C TYR A 323 2.91 -13.50 -4.19
N LYS A 324 4.01 -14.25 -4.05
CA LYS A 324 4.57 -14.65 -2.74
C LYS A 324 5.00 -13.48 -1.85
N GLN A 325 5.27 -12.31 -2.44
CA GLN A 325 5.67 -11.08 -1.74
C GLN A 325 4.57 -10.47 -0.87
N TYR A 326 3.30 -10.77 -1.14
CA TYR A 326 2.18 -10.20 -0.38
C TYR A 326 1.92 -10.98 0.91
N ASP A 327 1.78 -10.25 2.01
CA ASP A 327 1.26 -10.80 3.27
C ASP A 327 -0.27 -10.88 3.21
N VAL A 328 -0.79 -11.89 2.53
CA VAL A 328 -2.23 -12.08 2.32
C VAL A 328 -2.97 -12.28 3.64
N ILE A 329 -2.36 -12.98 4.59
CA ILE A 329 -2.97 -13.22 5.91
C ILE A 329 -3.05 -11.90 6.69
N GLY A 330 -2.00 -11.08 6.66
CA GLY A 330 -2.03 -9.75 7.27
C GLY A 330 -3.01 -8.79 6.58
N ILE A 331 -3.16 -8.87 5.25
CA ILE A 331 -4.17 -8.12 4.51
C ILE A 331 -5.58 -8.48 5.01
N PHE A 332 -5.89 -9.77 5.12
CA PHE A 332 -7.19 -10.23 5.65
C PHE A 332 -7.38 -9.86 7.11
N TYR A 333 -6.33 -9.95 7.93
CA TYR A 333 -6.37 -9.50 9.30
C TYR A 333 -6.80 -8.04 9.42
N ASN A 334 -6.14 -7.14 8.67
CA ASN A 334 -6.50 -5.71 8.65
C ASN A 334 -7.94 -5.47 8.17
N GLU A 335 -8.36 -6.15 7.08
CA GLU A 335 -9.71 -5.95 6.55
C GLU A 335 -10.79 -6.46 7.51
N PHE A 336 -10.56 -7.57 8.19
CA PHE A 336 -11.55 -8.13 9.12
C PHE A 336 -11.70 -7.30 10.40
N LEU A 337 -10.61 -6.63 10.85
CA LEU A 337 -10.64 -5.77 12.03
C LEU A 337 -11.08 -4.33 11.75
N ARG A 338 -11.03 -3.87 10.51
CA ARG A 338 -11.38 -2.48 10.13
C ARG A 338 -12.78 -2.04 10.59
N TYR A 339 -13.69 -2.97 10.76
CA TYR A 339 -15.09 -2.73 11.14
C TYR A 339 -15.47 -3.35 12.48
N ALA A 340 -14.49 -3.80 13.26
CA ALA A 340 -14.73 -4.30 14.60
C ALA A 340 -15.13 -3.14 15.52
N ASN A 341 -16.40 -3.07 15.92
CA ASN A 341 -16.88 -2.08 16.88
C ASN A 341 -16.44 -2.47 18.30
N GLY A 342 -15.58 -1.67 18.94
CA GLY A 342 -15.23 -1.82 20.36
C GLY A 342 -13.89 -2.54 20.61
N ASP A 343 -13.56 -2.75 21.88
CA ASP A 343 -12.28 -3.23 22.43
C ASP A 343 -11.68 -4.56 21.88
N GLY A 344 -12.21 -5.07 20.78
CA GLY A 344 -11.79 -6.33 20.13
C GLY A 344 -10.47 -6.27 19.37
N GLY A 345 -9.93 -5.09 19.11
CA GLY A 345 -8.63 -4.92 18.46
C GLY A 345 -7.50 -5.11 19.45
N LEU A 346 -6.63 -6.11 19.23
CA LEU A 346 -5.44 -6.41 20.04
C LEU A 346 -4.40 -5.27 20.07
N GLY A 347 -4.73 -4.05 19.66
CA GLY A 347 -3.79 -2.92 19.56
C GLY A 347 -2.71 -3.11 18.50
N ILE A 348 -2.83 -4.12 17.67
CA ILE A 348 -1.85 -4.50 16.65
C ILE A 348 -2.09 -3.68 15.38
N VAL A 349 -1.06 -2.98 14.95
CA VAL A 349 -1.06 -2.18 13.71
C VAL A 349 -0.07 -2.82 12.73
N LEU A 350 -0.56 -3.43 11.66
CA LEU A 350 0.30 -4.07 10.66
C LEU A 350 0.95 -3.03 9.74
N THR A 351 2.24 -3.20 9.48
CA THR A 351 3.02 -2.30 8.64
C THR A 351 2.58 -2.39 7.16
N PRO A 352 2.26 -1.26 6.50
CA PRO A 352 1.92 -1.25 5.08
C PRO A 352 3.03 -1.86 4.21
N GLN A 353 2.65 -2.54 3.13
CA GLN A 353 3.62 -3.26 2.28
C GLN A 353 4.71 -2.36 1.71
N HIS A 354 4.36 -1.17 1.20
CA HIS A 354 5.35 -0.25 0.63
C HIS A 354 6.41 0.21 1.66
N ILE A 355 6.06 0.24 2.96
CA ILE A 355 7.00 0.54 4.04
C ILE A 355 7.91 -0.65 4.33
N ARG A 356 7.38 -1.88 4.31
CA ARG A 356 8.20 -3.10 4.46
C ARG A 356 9.23 -3.21 3.34
N GLU A 357 8.82 -2.94 2.09
CA GLU A 357 9.70 -2.89 0.94
C GLU A 357 10.72 -1.74 1.02
N LEU A 358 10.33 -0.61 1.60
CA LEU A 358 11.25 0.50 1.87
C LEU A 358 12.33 0.09 2.89
N PHE A 359 11.97 -0.63 3.96
CA PHE A 359 12.92 -1.12 4.96
C PHE A 359 13.94 -2.08 4.34
N VAL A 360 13.46 -3.02 3.52
CA VAL A 360 14.32 -3.95 2.78
C VAL A 360 15.32 -3.21 1.88
N ALA A 361 14.88 -2.11 1.24
CA ALA A 361 15.77 -1.29 0.42
C ALA A 361 16.75 -0.46 1.25
N LEU A 362 16.30 0.16 2.35
CA LEU A 362 17.13 0.98 3.26
C LEU A 362 18.23 0.17 3.96
N ALA A 363 17.93 -1.08 4.31
CA ALA A 363 18.90 -1.98 4.92
C ALA A 363 19.80 -2.68 3.89
N GLU A 364 19.58 -2.44 2.58
CA GLU A 364 20.31 -3.10 1.50
C GLU A 364 20.32 -4.63 1.65
N VAL A 365 19.14 -5.22 2.00
CA VAL A 365 19.02 -6.68 2.20
C VAL A 365 19.56 -7.42 0.99
N ASP A 366 20.52 -8.31 1.24
CA ASP A 366 21.13 -9.20 0.26
C ASP A 366 20.79 -10.68 0.56
N LYS A 367 21.25 -11.60 -0.30
CA LYS A 367 20.98 -13.04 -0.14
C LYS A 367 21.63 -13.65 1.10
N ASP A 368 22.66 -13.00 1.69
CA ASP A 368 23.43 -13.50 2.83
C ASP A 368 23.01 -12.85 4.15
N SER A 369 22.17 -11.84 4.12
CA SER A 369 21.61 -11.17 5.28
C SER A 369 20.84 -12.14 6.19
N VAL A 370 20.90 -11.92 7.50
CA VAL A 370 20.11 -12.64 8.50
C VAL A 370 19.21 -11.63 9.21
N VAL A 371 17.91 -11.78 9.05
CA VAL A 371 16.90 -10.79 9.48
C VAL A 371 16.17 -11.27 10.72
N VAL A 372 16.10 -10.42 11.75
CA VAL A 372 15.31 -10.63 12.96
C VAL A 372 14.22 -9.57 13.10
N ASP A 373 13.04 -10.00 13.54
CA ASP A 373 11.91 -9.14 13.94
C ASP A 373 11.43 -9.60 15.32
N ASN A 374 11.66 -8.77 16.36
CA ASN A 374 11.36 -9.14 17.74
C ASN A 374 9.90 -8.87 18.19
N CYS A 375 9.05 -8.44 17.26
CA CYS A 375 7.61 -8.22 17.44
C CYS A 375 6.88 -8.47 16.11
N CYS A 376 7.07 -9.67 15.54
CA CYS A 376 6.88 -9.92 14.12
C CYS A 376 5.41 -9.92 13.62
N GLY A 377 4.42 -9.93 14.50
CA GLY A 377 3.02 -9.95 14.10
C GLY A 377 2.70 -11.11 13.15
N THR A 378 2.25 -10.82 11.93
CA THR A 378 2.02 -11.82 10.88
C THR A 378 3.27 -12.21 10.08
N GLY A 379 4.46 -11.69 10.44
CA GLY A 379 5.73 -11.95 9.73
C GLY A 379 5.96 -11.08 8.49
N GLY A 380 5.29 -9.92 8.40
CA GLY A 380 5.30 -9.08 7.20
C GLY A 380 6.69 -8.61 6.74
N PHE A 381 7.58 -8.20 7.67
CA PHE A 381 8.97 -7.82 7.34
C PHE A 381 9.78 -9.03 6.88
N LEU A 382 9.59 -10.18 7.51
CA LEU A 382 10.29 -11.42 7.16
C LEU A 382 9.91 -11.87 5.74
N ILE A 383 8.63 -11.77 5.37
CA ILE A 383 8.14 -12.09 4.01
C ILE A 383 8.77 -11.16 2.96
N SER A 384 8.80 -9.85 3.24
CA SER A 384 9.40 -8.89 2.30
C SER A 384 10.90 -9.12 2.13
N SER A 385 11.60 -9.48 3.21
CA SER A 385 13.02 -9.85 3.20
C SER A 385 13.25 -11.15 2.44
N MET A 386 12.46 -12.20 2.71
CA MET A 386 12.51 -13.49 2.02
C MET A 386 12.43 -13.30 0.50
N LYS A 387 11.44 -12.54 0.03
CA LYS A 387 11.26 -12.27 -1.40
C LYS A 387 12.49 -11.62 -2.02
N LYS A 388 13.04 -10.59 -1.38
CA LYS A 388 14.26 -9.92 -1.87
C LYS A 388 15.45 -10.86 -1.92
N MET A 389 15.65 -11.69 -0.90
CA MET A 389 16.74 -12.65 -0.81
C MET A 389 16.62 -13.76 -1.87
N GLU A 390 15.41 -14.29 -2.10
CA GLU A 390 15.11 -15.28 -3.15
C GLU A 390 15.38 -14.72 -4.54
N ASP A 391 14.92 -13.48 -4.82
CA ASP A 391 15.16 -12.81 -6.10
C ASP A 391 16.67 -12.66 -6.40
N LEU A 392 17.50 -12.43 -5.37
CA LEU A 392 18.96 -12.34 -5.49
C LEU A 392 19.64 -13.71 -5.55
N ALA A 393 19.08 -14.73 -4.89
CA ALA A 393 19.58 -16.11 -4.94
C ALA A 393 19.28 -16.79 -6.30
N LYS A 394 18.26 -16.31 -7.03
CA LYS A 394 17.85 -16.85 -8.35
C LYS A 394 17.54 -18.34 -8.27
N GLU A 395 18.28 -19.17 -9.05
CA GLU A 395 18.11 -20.61 -9.15
C GLU A 395 18.95 -21.41 -8.14
N ASP A 396 19.68 -20.74 -7.23
CA ASP A 396 20.48 -21.44 -6.21
C ASP A 396 19.58 -22.06 -5.13
N LYS A 397 19.11 -23.30 -5.42
CA LYS A 397 18.23 -24.08 -4.53
C LYS A 397 18.81 -24.27 -3.12
N LYS A 398 20.17 -24.38 -3.00
CA LYS A 398 20.81 -24.51 -1.70
C LYS A 398 20.69 -23.21 -0.90
N LYS A 399 20.94 -22.07 -1.56
CA LYS A 399 20.83 -20.76 -0.93
C LYS A 399 19.40 -20.45 -0.52
N ILE A 400 18.41 -20.72 -1.39
CA ILE A 400 16.98 -20.60 -1.08
C ILE A 400 16.61 -21.41 0.16
N LYS A 401 17.09 -22.65 0.27
CA LYS A 401 16.88 -23.48 1.45
C LYS A 401 17.52 -22.89 2.72
N ASP A 402 18.73 -22.32 2.62
CA ASP A 402 19.37 -21.66 3.75
C ASP A 402 18.62 -20.41 4.17
N ILE A 403 18.11 -19.60 3.23
CA ILE A 403 17.24 -18.44 3.52
C ILE A 403 16.06 -18.89 4.36
N HIS A 404 15.29 -19.89 3.89
CA HIS A 404 14.10 -20.39 4.58
C HIS A 404 14.39 -21.01 5.94
N THR A 405 15.55 -21.60 6.15
CA THR A 405 15.78 -22.43 7.36
C THR A 405 16.65 -21.76 8.42
N LYS A 406 17.35 -20.64 8.08
CA LYS A 406 18.39 -20.08 8.95
C LYS A 406 18.41 -18.55 9.02
N GLN A 407 17.85 -17.85 8.02
CA GLN A 407 18.13 -16.42 7.84
C GLN A 407 16.96 -15.51 8.21
N LEU A 408 15.80 -16.06 8.56
CA LEU A 408 14.59 -15.31 8.90
C LEU A 408 14.12 -15.73 10.30
N ILE A 409 14.16 -14.78 11.24
CA ILE A 409 13.88 -15.02 12.66
C ILE A 409 12.77 -14.07 13.12
N GLY A 410 11.72 -14.60 13.77
CA GLY A 410 10.65 -13.81 14.37
C GLY A 410 10.39 -14.17 15.81
N ILE A 411 10.01 -13.19 16.63
CA ILE A 411 9.53 -13.38 17.98
C ILE A 411 8.14 -12.74 18.07
N GLU A 412 7.17 -13.47 18.66
CA GLU A 412 5.80 -12.99 18.79
C GLU A 412 5.19 -13.56 20.09
N ASP A 413 4.72 -12.69 20.96
CA ASP A 413 4.16 -13.10 22.27
C ASP A 413 2.73 -13.63 22.12
N ASN A 414 1.90 -13.02 21.28
CA ASN A 414 0.50 -13.39 21.10
C ASN A 414 0.35 -14.72 20.37
N PRO A 415 -0.26 -15.78 20.98
CA PRO A 415 -0.36 -17.11 20.36
C PRO A 415 -1.10 -17.12 19.01
N LYS A 416 -2.12 -16.25 18.83
CA LYS A 416 -2.87 -16.16 17.58
C LYS A 416 -2.02 -15.55 16.47
N MET A 417 -1.31 -14.45 16.77
CA MET A 417 -0.41 -13.80 15.80
C MET A 417 0.78 -14.70 15.48
N PHE A 418 1.36 -15.36 16.47
CA PHE A 418 2.39 -16.38 16.29
C PHE A 418 1.93 -17.49 15.32
N CYS A 419 0.70 -18.00 15.51
CA CYS A 419 0.12 -19.00 14.63
C CYS A 419 -0.05 -18.48 13.18
N LEU A 420 -0.51 -17.23 13.01
CA LEU A 420 -0.63 -16.58 11.72
C LEU A 420 0.73 -16.36 11.04
N ALA A 421 1.75 -15.94 11.82
CA ALA A 421 3.12 -15.78 11.30
C ALA A 421 3.70 -17.12 10.82
N CYS A 422 3.60 -18.19 11.64
CA CYS A 422 4.05 -19.51 11.23
C CYS A 422 3.36 -19.98 9.94
N SER A 423 2.04 -19.83 9.86
CA SER A 423 1.25 -20.20 8.68
C SER A 423 1.67 -19.42 7.44
N ASN A 424 1.88 -18.14 7.60
CA ASN A 424 2.31 -17.22 6.55
C ASN A 424 3.68 -17.60 5.96
N MET A 425 4.63 -17.93 6.84
CA MET A 425 5.96 -18.40 6.44
C MET A 425 5.90 -19.79 5.76
N MET A 426 5.12 -20.73 6.34
CA MET A 426 4.96 -22.09 5.80
C MET A 426 4.32 -22.10 4.40
N LEU A 427 3.33 -21.23 4.14
CA LEU A 427 2.69 -21.08 2.81
C LEU A 427 3.68 -20.63 1.73
N ARG A 428 4.84 -20.05 2.13
CA ARG A 428 5.90 -19.59 1.22
C ARG A 428 7.07 -20.53 1.13
N GLY A 429 6.97 -21.71 1.75
CA GLY A 429 7.99 -22.77 1.69
C GLY A 429 9.01 -22.73 2.83
N ASP A 430 8.87 -21.84 3.82
CA ASP A 430 9.66 -21.89 5.04
C ASP A 430 9.13 -22.97 5.99
N GLY A 431 9.53 -24.22 5.72
CA GLY A 431 9.05 -25.39 6.47
C GLY A 431 9.59 -25.51 7.89
N LYS A 432 10.62 -24.74 8.29
CA LYS A 432 11.16 -24.77 9.68
C LYS A 432 10.79 -23.58 10.51
N SER A 433 10.43 -22.49 9.86
CA SER A 433 9.99 -21.23 10.45
C SER A 433 10.64 -20.92 11.83
N ASN A 434 11.71 -20.11 11.85
CA ASN A 434 12.33 -19.70 13.13
C ASN A 434 11.50 -18.60 13.80
N ILE A 435 10.19 -18.84 13.91
CA ILE A 435 9.30 -17.99 14.70
C ILE A 435 9.18 -18.59 16.11
N PHE A 436 9.39 -17.75 17.13
CA PHE A 436 9.34 -18.14 18.54
C PHE A 436 8.11 -17.49 19.19
N GLN A 437 7.32 -18.30 19.90
CA GLN A 437 6.21 -17.78 20.70
C GLN A 437 6.74 -17.44 22.07
N GLN A 438 7.10 -16.18 22.27
CA GLN A 438 7.63 -15.69 23.54
C GLN A 438 7.60 -14.16 23.58
N ASP A 439 7.55 -13.60 24.80
CA ASP A 439 7.89 -12.20 25.05
C ASP A 439 9.38 -11.98 24.74
N CYS A 440 9.68 -11.05 23.82
CA CYS A 440 11.05 -10.76 23.39
C CYS A 440 11.98 -10.30 24.54
N PHE A 441 11.42 -9.71 25.60
CA PHE A 441 12.19 -9.29 26.80
C PHE A 441 12.55 -10.45 27.71
N GLN A 442 11.89 -11.60 27.57
CA GLN A 442 12.17 -12.82 28.30
C GLN A 442 12.96 -13.84 27.45
N MET A 443 13.15 -13.53 26.15
CA MET A 443 13.88 -14.39 25.23
C MET A 443 15.37 -14.38 25.57
N PRO A 444 16.04 -15.55 25.81
CA PRO A 444 17.47 -15.60 26.00
C PRO A 444 18.20 -15.09 24.74
N GLU A 445 19.09 -14.12 24.91
CA GLU A 445 19.80 -13.52 23.77
C GLU A 445 20.57 -14.56 22.94
N GLU A 446 21.17 -15.56 23.58
CA GLU A 446 21.94 -16.63 22.92
C GLU A 446 21.10 -17.47 21.96
N ASP A 447 19.78 -17.59 22.21
CA ASP A 447 18.88 -18.31 21.33
C ASP A 447 18.62 -17.58 20.00
N ILE A 448 18.86 -16.27 19.96
CA ILE A 448 18.81 -15.46 18.74
C ILE A 448 20.20 -15.23 18.18
N LYS A 449 21.20 -14.91 19.01
CA LYS A 449 22.59 -14.66 18.58
C LYS A 449 23.23 -15.85 17.86
N LYS A 450 22.81 -17.09 18.15
CA LYS A 450 23.29 -18.26 17.39
C LYS A 450 23.03 -18.21 15.88
N PHE A 451 22.01 -17.42 15.43
CA PHE A 451 21.73 -17.19 14.02
C PHE A 451 22.60 -16.08 13.40
N LYS A 452 23.31 -15.30 14.22
CA LYS A 452 24.14 -14.14 13.82
C LYS A 452 23.35 -13.09 13.01
N PRO A 453 22.31 -12.49 13.57
CA PRO A 453 21.50 -11.52 12.85
C PRO A 453 22.31 -10.30 12.42
N THR A 454 22.17 -9.90 11.15
CA THR A 454 22.82 -8.73 10.57
C THR A 454 21.84 -7.57 10.32
N ILE A 455 20.55 -7.83 10.38
CA ILE A 455 19.50 -6.84 10.18
C ILE A 455 18.38 -7.09 11.19
N ALA A 456 17.89 -6.02 11.82
CA ALA A 456 16.65 -6.03 12.58
C ALA A 456 15.62 -5.09 11.95
N PHE A 457 14.37 -5.57 11.81
CA PHE A 457 13.22 -4.75 11.44
C PHE A 457 12.16 -4.86 12.52
N LEU A 458 11.53 -3.75 12.90
CA LEU A 458 10.47 -3.79 13.88
C LEU A 458 9.42 -2.67 13.71
N ASN A 459 8.19 -3.02 14.03
CA ASN A 459 7.07 -2.12 14.27
C ASN A 459 6.44 -2.53 15.61
N PRO A 460 6.97 -2.04 16.75
CA PRO A 460 6.53 -2.48 18.06
C PRO A 460 5.09 -2.03 18.37
N PRO A 461 4.39 -2.67 19.31
CA PRO A 461 3.05 -2.25 19.71
C PRO A 461 3.05 -0.84 20.30
N TYR A 462 2.08 0.00 19.87
CA TYR A 462 1.92 1.40 20.32
C TYR A 462 1.02 1.50 21.58
N SER A 463 1.04 0.50 22.46
CA SER A 463 0.20 0.48 23.65
C SER A 463 1.01 0.59 24.93
N LYS A 464 0.41 1.26 25.93
CA LYS A 464 1.01 1.43 27.27
C LYS A 464 0.79 0.22 28.20
N GLU A 465 0.11 -0.83 27.74
CA GLU A 465 -0.45 -1.87 28.61
C GLU A 465 0.58 -2.85 29.17
N ASN A 466 1.72 -3.05 28.51
CA ASN A 466 2.73 -4.04 28.94
C ASN A 466 3.97 -3.45 29.63
N GLY A 467 3.97 -2.18 30.00
CA GLY A 467 5.06 -1.56 30.77
C GLY A 467 6.33 -1.23 29.96
N HIS A 468 6.56 -1.85 28.82
CA HIS A 468 7.67 -1.56 27.91
C HIS A 468 7.28 -0.54 26.84
N LYS A 469 8.18 0.40 26.58
CA LYS A 469 7.99 1.43 25.55
C LYS A 469 8.63 1.00 24.24
N GLU A 470 8.22 1.61 23.19
CA GLU A 470 8.63 1.26 21.84
C GLU A 470 10.16 1.29 21.64
N LEU A 471 10.88 2.26 22.26
CA LEU A 471 12.36 2.30 22.22
C LEU A 471 13.04 1.16 23.01
N GLU A 472 12.36 0.55 23.98
CA GLU A 472 12.88 -0.65 24.64
C GLU A 472 12.90 -1.86 23.70
N PHE A 473 11.91 -1.99 22.80
CA PHE A 473 11.96 -3.01 21.75
C PHE A 473 13.12 -2.80 20.79
N VAL A 474 13.45 -1.53 20.47
CA VAL A 474 14.63 -1.18 19.67
C VAL A 474 15.91 -1.59 20.42
N TRP A 475 16.03 -1.24 21.68
CA TRP A 475 17.15 -1.66 22.51
C TRP A 475 17.31 -3.19 22.55
N ASN A 476 16.24 -3.91 22.81
CA ASN A 476 16.21 -5.38 22.82
C ASN A 476 16.67 -5.95 21.45
N ALA A 477 16.15 -5.45 20.33
CA ALA A 477 16.54 -5.90 18.99
C ALA A 477 18.05 -5.65 18.72
N LEU A 478 18.57 -4.49 19.15
CA LEU A 478 19.98 -4.14 18.97
C LEU A 478 20.91 -5.07 19.74
N THR A 479 20.47 -5.65 20.88
CA THR A 479 21.29 -6.62 21.64
C THR A 479 21.49 -7.92 20.90
N TYR A 480 20.59 -8.31 19.99
CA TYR A 480 20.69 -9.54 19.21
C TYR A 480 21.66 -9.46 18.05
N LEU A 481 21.94 -8.25 17.55
CA LEU A 481 22.64 -8.03 16.29
C LEU A 481 24.15 -8.24 16.40
N GLU A 482 24.77 -8.67 15.31
CA GLU A 482 26.23 -8.63 15.12
C GLU A 482 26.74 -7.17 15.11
N PRO A 483 28.02 -6.90 15.46
CA PRO A 483 28.59 -5.57 15.35
C PRO A 483 28.43 -4.95 13.95
N HIS A 484 28.19 -3.64 13.88
CA HIS A 484 27.97 -2.87 12.66
C HIS A 484 26.73 -3.24 11.84
N SER A 485 25.85 -4.04 12.39
CA SER A 485 24.58 -4.44 11.78
C SER A 485 23.55 -3.32 11.81
N THR A 486 22.54 -3.42 10.94
CA THR A 486 21.52 -2.37 10.78
C THR A 486 20.21 -2.75 11.51
N CYS A 487 19.69 -1.83 12.33
CA CYS A 487 18.36 -1.93 12.90
C CYS A 487 17.49 -0.79 12.35
N ILE A 488 16.31 -1.12 11.82
CA ILE A 488 15.34 -0.13 11.34
C ILE A 488 14.02 -0.35 12.05
N ALA A 489 13.51 0.73 12.66
CA ALA A 489 12.25 0.71 13.40
C ALA A 489 11.30 1.79 12.89
N ILE A 490 9.99 1.48 12.78
CA ILE A 490 8.94 2.48 12.63
C ILE A 490 8.26 2.68 13.98
N LEU A 491 8.25 3.92 14.44
CA LEU A 491 7.86 4.29 15.80
C LEU A 491 6.93 5.51 15.79
N PRO A 492 6.05 5.68 16.79
CA PRO A 492 5.35 6.93 16.99
C PRO A 492 6.33 8.10 17.17
N GLN A 493 6.03 9.28 16.60
CA GLN A 493 6.86 10.48 16.78
C GLN A 493 7.05 10.86 18.26
N SER A 494 6.12 10.47 19.14
CA SER A 494 6.27 10.67 20.60
C SER A 494 7.54 10.06 21.18
N CYS A 495 8.04 8.95 20.61
CA CYS A 495 9.29 8.30 21.03
C CYS A 495 10.53 9.14 20.70
N ALA A 496 10.45 9.92 19.64
CA ALA A 496 11.53 10.79 19.17
C ALA A 496 11.63 12.09 19.98
N MET A 497 10.55 12.51 20.64
CA MET A 497 10.51 13.75 21.42
C MET A 497 11.16 13.57 22.80
N ASN A 498 11.54 14.68 23.41
CA ASN A 498 12.12 14.67 24.74
C ASN A 498 11.02 14.39 25.81
N THR A 499 10.88 13.14 26.21
CA THR A 499 10.01 12.74 27.29
C THR A 499 10.87 12.28 28.47
N LYS A 500 11.02 13.12 29.48
CA LYS A 500 11.58 12.71 30.77
C LYS A 500 10.71 11.58 31.35
N GLN A 501 11.24 10.37 31.40
CA GLN A 501 10.54 9.22 31.94
C GLN A 501 11.48 8.42 32.86
N GLY A 502 11.31 8.63 34.14
CA GLY A 502 12.13 7.95 35.17
C GLY A 502 13.57 8.49 35.20
N ASN A 503 14.43 7.77 35.91
CA ASN A 503 15.82 8.16 36.13
C ASN A 503 16.77 7.81 34.98
N GLU A 504 16.35 7.02 34.01
CA GLU A 504 17.15 6.64 32.84
C GLU A 504 16.49 7.06 31.53
N ASN A 505 17.22 7.78 30.69
CA ASN A 505 16.80 8.14 29.36
C ASN A 505 17.20 7.00 28.38
N VAL A 506 16.22 6.26 27.83
CA VAL A 506 16.47 5.16 26.90
C VAL A 506 17.26 5.61 25.66
N LYS A 507 17.07 6.85 25.22
CA LYS A 507 17.83 7.44 24.09
C LYS A 507 19.33 7.53 24.44
N ASP A 508 19.67 8.00 25.65
CA ASP A 508 21.09 8.09 26.09
C ASP A 508 21.70 6.68 26.18
N ARG A 509 20.95 5.69 26.70
CA ARG A 509 21.40 4.30 26.74
C ARG A 509 21.68 3.76 25.35
N ILE A 510 20.76 3.99 24.39
CA ILE A 510 20.96 3.57 22.99
C ILE A 510 22.21 4.24 22.41
N LEU A 511 22.37 5.57 22.52
CA LEU A 511 23.52 6.29 21.94
C LEU A 511 24.85 5.91 22.57
N LYS A 512 24.85 5.48 23.83
CA LYS A 512 26.06 5.00 24.51
C LYS A 512 26.69 3.77 23.86
N PHE A 513 25.86 2.89 23.30
CA PHE A 513 26.30 1.60 22.74
C PHE A 513 26.10 1.47 21.23
N HIS A 514 25.20 2.27 20.65
CA HIS A 514 24.77 2.19 19.24
C HIS A 514 24.74 3.56 18.59
N THR A 515 24.80 3.62 17.27
CA THR A 515 24.74 4.89 16.53
C THR A 515 23.38 5.09 15.91
N LEU A 516 22.74 6.24 16.14
CA LEU A 516 21.57 6.70 15.38
C LEU A 516 22.06 7.27 14.04
N LYS A 517 21.86 6.52 12.95
CA LYS A 517 22.32 6.92 11.61
C LYS A 517 21.37 7.91 10.92
N ALA A 518 20.08 7.63 11.03
CA ALA A 518 19.08 8.47 10.37
C ALA A 518 17.72 8.41 11.07
N VAL A 519 16.95 9.49 10.88
CA VAL A 519 15.52 9.54 11.26
C VAL A 519 14.73 10.20 10.12
N MET A 520 13.63 9.55 9.71
CA MET A 520 12.73 10.05 8.67
C MET A 520 11.33 10.25 9.25
N SER A 521 10.80 11.46 9.18
CA SER A 521 9.40 11.75 9.53
C SER A 521 8.49 11.25 8.42
N MET A 522 7.54 10.37 8.78
CA MET A 522 6.67 9.68 7.83
C MET A 522 5.32 10.39 7.64
N PRO A 523 4.53 10.05 6.59
CA PRO A 523 3.21 10.64 6.36
C PRO A 523 2.28 10.53 7.56
N ASP A 524 1.55 11.60 7.88
CA ASP A 524 0.70 11.67 9.07
C ASP A 524 -0.43 10.63 9.09
N LYS A 525 -0.88 10.22 7.91
CA LYS A 525 -1.96 9.23 7.73
C LYS A 525 -1.46 7.87 7.29
N LEU A 526 -0.21 7.53 7.57
CA LEU A 526 0.37 6.27 7.13
C LEU A 526 -0.42 5.04 7.62
N PHE A 527 -0.93 5.11 8.85
CA PHE A 527 -1.74 4.07 9.51
C PHE A 527 -3.23 4.47 9.66
N ASP A 528 -3.76 5.32 8.76
CA ASP A 528 -5.14 5.86 8.83
C ASP A 528 -6.24 4.78 8.73
N ASP A 529 -5.90 3.57 8.32
CA ASP A 529 -6.80 2.41 8.29
C ASP A 529 -6.90 1.67 9.64
N SER A 530 -6.12 2.09 10.67
CA SER A 530 -6.18 1.55 12.03
C SER A 530 -6.95 2.49 12.96
N GLU A 531 -7.63 1.94 13.98
CA GLU A 531 -8.36 2.73 14.99
C GLU A 531 -7.44 3.66 15.80
N LYS A 532 -6.14 3.35 15.89
CA LYS A 532 -5.11 4.17 16.55
C LYS A 532 -4.19 4.80 15.51
N SER A 533 -4.66 5.87 14.86
CA SER A 533 -3.82 6.66 13.95
C SER A 533 -2.68 7.31 14.73
N ALA A 534 -1.45 6.85 14.52
CA ALA A 534 -0.25 7.44 15.07
C ALA A 534 0.57 8.10 13.96
N VAL A 535 1.04 9.32 14.21
CA VAL A 535 2.05 9.94 13.36
C VAL A 535 3.40 9.32 13.69
N THR A 536 4.09 8.79 12.67
CA THR A 536 5.27 7.96 12.86
C THR A 536 6.54 8.56 12.28
N CYS A 537 7.67 8.01 12.72
CA CYS A 537 8.99 8.21 12.12
C CYS A 537 9.68 6.86 11.95
N VAL A 538 10.59 6.77 10.98
CA VAL A 538 11.49 5.64 10.79
C VAL A 538 12.85 6.02 11.35
N MET A 539 13.41 5.16 12.21
CA MET A 539 14.75 5.33 12.78
C MET A 539 15.68 4.22 12.29
N VAL A 540 16.89 4.59 11.92
CA VAL A 540 17.96 3.67 11.46
C VAL A 540 19.13 3.72 12.43
N PHE A 541 19.50 2.57 12.96
CA PHE A 541 20.61 2.42 13.90
C PHE A 541 21.71 1.52 13.34
N GLU A 542 22.96 1.77 13.78
CA GLU A 542 24.09 0.86 13.61
C GLU A 542 24.41 0.26 14.97
N ALA A 543 24.37 -1.08 15.04
CA ALA A 543 24.56 -1.83 16.28
C ALA A 543 26.02 -1.84 16.75
N HIS A 544 26.21 -1.81 18.08
CA HIS A 544 27.50 -1.95 18.77
C HIS A 544 28.60 -0.96 18.33
N LYS A 545 28.16 0.24 17.95
CA LYS A 545 29.04 1.37 17.66
C LYS A 545 28.52 2.60 18.40
N PRO A 546 29.20 3.08 19.44
CA PRO A 546 28.79 4.26 20.18
C PRO A 546 28.59 5.48 19.30
N HIS A 547 27.55 6.28 19.58
CA HIS A 547 27.32 7.54 18.91
C HIS A 547 28.25 8.63 19.47
N SER A 548 29.38 8.84 18.84
CA SER A 548 30.38 9.83 19.28
C SER A 548 29.90 11.27 18.95
N GLU A 549 30.52 12.26 19.61
CA GLU A 549 30.28 13.69 19.34
C GLU A 549 30.56 14.11 17.88
N SER A 550 31.43 13.38 17.18
CA SER A 550 31.71 13.60 15.75
C SER A 550 30.64 13.04 14.84
N ASN A 551 29.79 12.12 15.32
CA ASN A 551 28.76 11.51 14.53
C ASN A 551 27.57 12.46 14.35
N LYS A 552 27.11 12.59 13.10
CA LYS A 552 25.89 13.34 12.80
C LYS A 552 24.83 12.38 12.31
N THR A 553 23.61 12.52 12.82
CA THR A 553 22.43 11.82 12.33
C THR A 553 21.86 12.57 11.12
N TRP A 554 21.52 11.82 10.08
CA TRP A 554 20.81 12.35 8.92
C TRP A 554 19.32 12.39 9.22
N PHE A 555 18.64 13.52 8.96
CA PHE A 555 17.22 13.70 9.15
C PHE A 555 16.55 13.96 7.81
N GLY A 556 15.42 13.25 7.53
CA GLY A 556 14.66 13.38 6.30
C GLY A 556 13.17 13.66 6.54
N TYR A 557 12.59 14.57 5.75
CA TYR A 557 11.17 14.93 5.79
C TYR A 557 10.40 14.14 4.71
N TRP A 558 9.98 12.89 5.04
CA TRP A 558 9.32 11.96 4.13
C TRP A 558 7.80 11.94 4.31
N LYS A 559 7.18 13.11 4.40
CA LYS A 559 5.74 13.28 4.66
C LYS A 559 4.86 13.01 3.44
N GLU A 560 5.39 13.20 2.23
CA GLU A 560 4.64 13.09 0.98
C GLU A 560 5.00 11.78 0.27
N ASP A 561 4.18 10.74 0.44
CA ASP A 561 4.38 9.44 -0.21
C ASP A 561 3.54 9.23 -1.49
N GLY A 562 2.72 10.21 -1.87
CA GLY A 562 1.87 10.12 -3.06
C GLY A 562 0.62 9.24 -2.90
N PHE A 563 0.44 8.57 -1.76
CA PHE A 563 -0.76 7.78 -1.49
C PHE A 563 -1.96 8.67 -1.14
N ILE A 564 -3.10 8.35 -1.71
CA ILE A 564 -4.38 9.01 -1.40
C ILE A 564 -5.37 8.02 -0.79
N LYS A 565 -6.24 8.50 0.10
CA LYS A 565 -7.31 7.69 0.68
C LYS A 565 -8.49 7.62 -0.30
N VAL A 566 -8.79 6.42 -0.77
CA VAL A 566 -9.91 6.15 -1.69
C VAL A 566 -10.87 5.18 -1.01
N ARG A 567 -12.10 5.61 -0.74
CA ARG A 567 -13.13 4.69 -0.22
C ARG A 567 -13.61 3.76 -1.33
N PRO A 568 -13.75 2.48 -1.08
CA PRO A 568 -13.55 1.74 0.17
C PRO A 568 -12.13 1.12 0.33
N TYR A 569 -11.16 1.44 -0.52
CA TYR A 569 -9.87 0.76 -0.68
C TYR A 569 -8.79 1.15 0.34
N GLY A 570 -9.01 2.19 1.18
CA GLY A 570 -7.97 2.72 2.05
C GLY A 570 -6.98 3.62 1.30
N ARG A 571 -5.71 3.65 1.74
CA ARG A 571 -4.64 4.42 1.09
C ARG A 571 -4.04 3.63 -0.07
N ILE A 572 -4.04 4.22 -1.26
CA ILE A 572 -3.50 3.62 -2.48
C ILE A 572 -2.63 4.62 -3.24
N ASP A 573 -1.57 4.13 -3.91
CA ASP A 573 -0.75 4.90 -4.85
C ASP A 573 -1.47 5.00 -6.21
N TYR A 574 -2.59 5.73 -6.23
CA TYR A 574 -3.46 5.83 -7.41
C TYR A 574 -2.76 6.39 -8.64
N ARG A 575 -1.83 7.34 -8.44
CA ARG A 575 -1.08 8.00 -9.53
C ARG A 575 0.29 7.39 -9.78
N HIS A 576 0.64 6.29 -9.10
CA HIS A 576 1.95 5.64 -9.13
C HIS A 576 3.14 6.56 -8.78
N LEU A 577 2.88 7.63 -8.04
CA LEU A 577 3.91 8.61 -7.68
C LEU A 577 4.97 8.00 -6.78
N TYR A 578 4.55 7.14 -5.83
CA TYR A 578 5.48 6.47 -4.93
C TYR A 578 6.44 5.55 -5.69
N GLN A 579 5.89 4.63 -6.48
CA GLN A 579 6.69 3.65 -7.21
C GLN A 579 7.59 4.29 -8.28
N ASP A 580 7.06 5.28 -9.02
CA ASP A 580 7.76 5.85 -10.17
C ASP A 580 8.80 6.90 -9.79
N LYS A 581 8.65 7.60 -8.65
CA LYS A 581 9.46 8.78 -8.33
C LYS A 581 9.86 8.90 -6.86
N ILE A 582 8.88 8.82 -5.92
CA ILE A 582 9.09 9.23 -4.53
C ILE A 582 10.02 8.25 -3.81
N LYS A 583 9.78 6.95 -3.94
CA LYS A 583 10.63 5.91 -3.32
C LYS A 583 12.09 6.06 -3.73
N GLN A 584 12.34 6.23 -5.04
CA GLN A 584 13.71 6.39 -5.53
C GLN A 584 14.34 7.69 -5.04
N PHE A 585 13.60 8.80 -5.05
CA PHE A 585 14.08 10.08 -4.51
C PHE A 585 14.44 9.99 -3.02
N TRP A 586 13.61 9.30 -2.21
CA TRP A 586 13.90 9.07 -0.80
C TRP A 586 15.17 8.26 -0.60
N LEU A 587 15.32 7.16 -1.32
CA LEU A 587 16.52 6.31 -1.27
C LEU A 587 17.78 7.07 -1.73
N ASP A 588 17.71 7.81 -2.85
CA ASP A 588 18.84 8.60 -3.37
C ASP A 588 19.25 9.71 -2.40
N SER A 589 18.30 10.34 -1.71
CA SER A 589 18.60 11.36 -0.71
C SER A 589 19.28 10.76 0.52
N TYR A 590 18.80 9.60 0.99
CA TYR A 590 19.38 8.88 2.14
C TYR A 590 20.78 8.33 1.83
N PHE A 591 20.93 7.55 0.77
CA PHE A 591 22.23 6.95 0.42
C PHE A 591 23.24 7.98 -0.04
N GLY A 592 22.81 9.00 -0.78
CA GLY A 592 23.65 10.12 -1.21
C GLY A 592 24.03 11.08 -0.10
N LYS A 593 23.50 10.90 1.13
CA LYS A 593 23.75 11.77 2.29
C LYS A 593 23.59 13.26 1.93
N LYS A 594 22.49 13.59 1.24
CA LYS A 594 22.25 14.95 0.75
C LYS A 594 21.59 15.78 1.84
N GLU A 595 22.07 17.03 1.99
CA GLU A 595 21.33 18.10 2.66
C GLU A 595 20.54 18.87 1.63
N ILE A 596 19.22 18.96 1.80
CA ILE A 596 18.30 19.60 0.87
C ILE A 596 17.38 20.50 1.69
N ASP A 597 17.35 21.80 1.36
CA ASP A 597 16.52 22.79 2.05
C ASP A 597 15.05 22.37 2.12
N GLY A 598 14.48 22.44 3.32
CA GLY A 598 13.09 22.03 3.59
C GLY A 598 12.85 20.52 3.53
N PHE A 599 13.89 19.68 3.30
CA PHE A 599 13.71 18.25 3.14
C PHE A 599 14.66 17.40 3.99
N SER A 600 15.97 17.71 4.03
CA SER A 600 16.93 16.88 4.78
C SER A 600 18.11 17.66 5.32
N ILE A 601 18.62 17.24 6.48
CA ILE A 601 19.70 17.93 7.18
C ILE A 601 20.50 16.95 8.05
N PHE A 602 21.77 17.28 8.33
CA PHE A 602 22.58 16.61 9.33
C PHE A 602 22.61 17.39 10.65
N ARG A 603 22.42 16.69 11.77
CA ARG A 603 22.61 17.22 13.12
C ARG A 603 23.31 16.21 14.02
N HIS A 604 24.15 16.69 14.90
CA HIS A 604 24.54 15.93 16.09
C HIS A 604 23.38 15.98 17.09
N VAL A 605 23.09 14.86 17.70
CA VAL A 605 22.00 14.74 18.69
C VAL A 605 22.43 13.94 19.91
N THR A 606 21.85 14.30 21.04
CA THR A 606 21.94 13.61 22.33
C THR A 606 20.61 12.95 22.69
N GLY A 607 20.51 12.26 23.79
CA GLY A 607 19.23 11.72 24.28
C GLY A 607 18.24 12.80 24.72
N ASN A 608 18.70 14.03 24.97
CA ASN A 608 17.84 15.15 25.35
C ASN A 608 17.25 15.90 24.14
N ASP A 609 17.75 15.68 22.95
CA ASP A 609 17.28 16.35 21.74
C ASP A 609 16.05 15.65 21.15
N GLU A 610 15.24 16.37 20.36
CA GLU A 610 14.21 15.76 19.53
C GLU A 610 14.88 14.99 18.37
N TRP A 611 14.52 13.70 18.20
CA TRP A 611 15.01 12.88 17.08
C TRP A 611 14.03 12.93 15.90
N LEU A 612 13.67 14.13 15.46
CA LEU A 612 12.82 14.41 14.32
C LEU A 612 13.47 15.45 13.42
N VAL A 613 13.08 15.51 12.15
CA VAL A 613 13.61 16.50 11.20
C VAL A 613 13.00 17.88 11.41
N GLU A 614 11.76 17.96 11.85
CA GLU A 614 10.96 19.17 11.93
C GLU A 614 11.61 20.31 12.75
N PRO A 615 12.31 20.06 13.88
CA PRO A 615 13.00 21.11 14.60
C PRO A 615 14.17 21.76 13.83
N TYR A 616 14.76 21.02 12.88
CA TYR A 616 16.07 21.35 12.32
C TYR A 616 16.06 21.86 10.89
N ILE A 617 15.08 21.49 10.05
CA ILE A 617 15.01 21.99 8.67
C ILE A 617 14.59 23.45 8.63
N ASN A 618 15.17 24.19 7.70
CA ASN A 618 14.84 25.59 7.51
C ASN A 618 13.55 25.73 6.68
N THR A 619 12.68 26.66 7.10
CA THR A 619 11.52 27.04 6.29
C THR A 619 11.97 27.88 5.11
N ASN A 620 11.60 27.45 3.91
CA ASN A 620 11.89 28.20 2.71
C ASN A 620 10.86 29.33 2.51
N PHE A 621 11.13 30.50 3.09
CA PHE A 621 10.29 31.69 2.92
C PHE A 621 10.36 32.27 1.50
N GLU A 622 11.45 32.05 0.76
CA GLU A 622 11.58 32.52 -0.64
C GLU A 622 10.60 31.82 -1.60
N SER A 623 10.00 30.72 -1.17
CA SER A 623 8.94 30.04 -1.91
C SER A 623 7.57 30.72 -1.82
N LEU A 624 7.39 31.73 -0.93
CA LEU A 624 6.14 32.47 -0.77
C LEU A 624 5.82 33.27 -2.04
N LYS A 625 4.55 33.28 -2.40
CA LYS A 625 3.99 34.00 -3.55
C LYS A 625 2.79 34.83 -3.11
N ASP A 626 2.42 35.83 -3.90
CA ASP A 626 1.20 36.60 -3.69
C ASP A 626 -0.02 35.72 -3.40
N LYS A 627 -0.11 34.60 -4.08
CA LYS A 627 -1.21 33.64 -3.92
C LYS A 627 -1.34 33.09 -2.49
N ASP A 628 -0.25 32.89 -1.77
CA ASP A 628 -0.29 32.37 -0.39
C ASP A 628 -0.99 33.38 0.54
N PHE A 629 -0.72 34.65 0.34
CA PHE A 629 -1.37 35.75 1.06
C PHE A 629 -2.81 36.01 0.59
N GLU A 630 -3.06 35.89 -0.71
CA GLU A 630 -4.42 35.98 -1.28
C GLU A 630 -5.32 34.85 -0.80
N ASP A 631 -4.79 33.63 -0.63
CA ASP A 631 -5.53 32.48 -0.08
C ASP A 631 -5.92 32.75 1.39
N THR A 632 -5.01 33.29 2.23
CA THR A 632 -5.31 33.71 3.61
C THR A 632 -6.39 34.79 3.63
N LEU A 633 -6.25 35.81 2.78
CA LEU A 633 -7.24 36.90 2.68
C LEU A 633 -8.61 36.40 2.23
N ARG A 634 -8.64 35.51 1.27
CA ARG A 634 -9.88 34.87 0.77
C ARG A 634 -10.57 34.07 1.86
N GLU A 635 -9.83 33.25 2.60
CA GLU A 635 -10.38 32.45 3.69
C GLU A 635 -10.96 33.32 4.79
N TYR A 636 -10.23 34.38 5.20
CA TYR A 636 -10.66 35.29 6.21
C TYR A 636 -11.87 36.13 5.75
N SER A 637 -11.87 36.67 4.51
CA SER A 637 -13.02 37.40 3.96
C SER A 637 -14.26 36.50 3.81
N THR A 638 -14.07 35.22 3.49
CA THR A 638 -15.16 34.21 3.45
C THR A 638 -15.76 34.01 4.84
N PHE A 639 -14.93 33.89 5.88
CA PHE A 639 -15.38 33.83 7.27
C PHE A 639 -16.20 35.07 7.65
N LEU A 640 -15.73 36.28 7.34
CA LEU A 640 -16.46 37.52 7.62
C LEU A 640 -17.81 37.60 6.89
N TYR A 641 -17.82 37.19 5.63
CA TYR A 641 -19.03 37.16 4.82
C TYR A 641 -20.10 36.18 5.39
N TYR A 642 -19.72 34.95 5.66
CA TYR A 642 -20.66 33.96 6.21
C TYR A 642 -21.23 34.35 7.59
N ASN A 643 -20.45 35.03 8.38
CA ASN A 643 -20.86 35.50 9.71
C ASN A 643 -21.44 36.90 9.73
N GLN A 644 -21.66 37.52 8.57
CA GLN A 644 -22.22 38.90 8.43
C GLN A 644 -21.44 39.97 9.16
N LEU A 645 -20.12 39.81 9.20
CA LEU A 645 -19.19 40.71 9.88
C LEU A 645 -18.50 41.72 8.94
N ILE A 646 -18.72 41.65 7.63
CA ILE A 646 -18.11 42.54 6.67
C ILE A 646 -18.60 44.00 6.91
N GLY A 647 -17.66 44.91 7.19
CA GLY A 647 -17.92 46.31 7.27
C GLY A 647 -18.20 46.97 5.91
N LYS A 648 -18.15 48.31 5.85
CA LYS A 648 -18.34 49.05 4.58
C LYS A 648 -17.16 48.72 3.64
N VAL A 649 -17.48 48.09 2.50
CA VAL A 649 -16.47 47.87 1.46
C VAL A 649 -15.97 49.19 0.94
N SER A 650 -14.67 49.50 1.14
CA SER A 650 -14.04 50.72 0.64
C SER A 650 -14.15 50.78 -0.90
N LYS A 651 -14.63 51.94 -1.42
CA LYS A 651 -14.73 52.19 -2.85
C LYS A 651 -13.40 52.54 -3.52
N GLU A 652 -12.31 52.57 -2.76
CA GLU A 652 -10.99 52.88 -3.32
C GLU A 652 -10.53 51.75 -4.25
N SER A 653 -10.37 52.10 -5.52
CA SER A 653 -9.86 51.21 -6.56
C SER A 653 -8.42 50.80 -6.24
N ASN A 654 -8.07 49.54 -6.45
CA ASN A 654 -6.72 48.96 -6.41
C ASN A 654 -5.79 49.61 -7.47
N ASN A 655 -5.49 50.91 -7.38
CA ASN A 655 -4.47 51.56 -8.17
C ASN A 655 -3.20 51.80 -7.35
N SER A 656 -2.96 50.99 -6.31
CA SER A 656 -1.67 50.95 -5.64
C SER A 656 -0.68 50.18 -6.50
N ASN A 657 0.49 50.73 -6.80
CA ASN A 657 1.59 50.02 -7.43
C ASN A 657 1.80 48.69 -6.68
N LYS A 658 1.66 47.60 -7.40
CA LYS A 658 1.90 46.26 -6.85
C LYS A 658 3.33 46.20 -6.30
N LEU A 659 3.47 45.86 -5.02
CA LEU A 659 4.76 45.69 -4.38
C LEU A 659 5.23 44.25 -4.53
N ASP A 660 6.51 44.04 -4.80
CA ASP A 660 7.11 42.72 -4.89
C ASP A 660 7.77 42.33 -3.55
N LEU A 661 7.76 41.03 -3.25
CA LEU A 661 8.44 40.47 -2.08
C LEU A 661 9.97 40.43 -2.34
N ASP A 662 10.71 41.28 -1.64
CA ASP A 662 12.18 41.30 -1.67
C ASP A 662 12.76 40.60 -0.44
N PHE A 663 12.96 39.28 -0.55
CA PHE A 663 13.43 38.45 0.55
C PHE A 663 14.86 38.79 1.02
N SER A 664 15.65 39.52 0.24
CA SER A 664 16.99 39.96 0.66
C SER A 664 16.97 40.90 1.85
N LYS A 665 15.82 41.56 2.09
CA LYS A 665 15.58 42.50 3.22
C LYS A 665 14.94 41.83 4.43
N TRP A 666 14.65 40.51 4.34
CA TRP A 666 13.99 39.82 5.44
C TRP A 666 15.01 39.37 6.49
N LYS A 667 14.63 39.50 7.76
CA LYS A 667 15.45 39.07 8.89
C LYS A 667 14.66 38.15 9.80
N GLU A 668 15.38 37.34 10.55
CA GLU A 668 14.83 36.41 11.54
C GLU A 668 14.28 37.19 12.75
N VAL A 669 13.09 36.82 13.20
CA VAL A 669 12.40 37.32 14.36
C VAL A 669 11.78 36.16 15.13
N LYS A 670 11.99 36.10 16.44
CA LYS A 670 11.42 35.09 17.31
C LYS A 670 9.98 35.49 17.67
N LEU A 671 9.04 34.52 17.65
CA LEU A 671 7.63 34.83 17.96
C LEU A 671 7.44 35.23 19.42
N GLY A 672 8.03 34.46 20.35
CA GLY A 672 7.81 34.71 21.79
C GLY A 672 8.55 35.89 22.33
N TYR A 673 7.82 36.83 22.97
CA TYR A 673 8.37 37.92 23.79
C TYR A 673 8.74 37.37 25.17
N ASP A 674 9.93 37.69 25.61
CA ASP A 674 10.40 37.47 26.98
C ASP A 674 11.24 38.68 27.39
N LYS A 675 10.83 39.36 28.48
CA LYS A 675 11.45 40.61 28.91
C LYS A 675 12.96 40.48 29.18
N ASP A 676 13.37 39.32 29.70
CA ASP A 676 14.75 39.09 30.12
C ASP A 676 15.60 38.39 29.05
N ASN A 677 14.99 37.48 28.26
CA ASN A 677 15.70 36.62 27.31
C ASN A 677 15.46 37.02 25.84
N ASN A 678 14.32 37.62 25.50
CA ASN A 678 13.97 37.99 24.14
C ASN A 678 13.04 39.23 24.10
N PRO A 679 13.56 40.43 24.41
CA PRO A 679 12.75 41.65 24.45
C PRO A 679 12.23 42.10 23.08
N ASP A 680 12.81 41.62 21.98
CA ASP A 680 12.41 41.87 20.59
C ASP A 680 11.39 40.88 20.03
N GLY A 681 10.90 39.96 20.85
CA GLY A 681 9.86 39.00 20.46
C GLY A 681 8.52 39.69 20.17
N LEU A 682 7.77 39.17 19.24
CA LEU A 682 6.54 39.75 18.72
C LEU A 682 5.34 39.64 19.67
N PHE A 683 5.22 38.52 20.37
CA PHE A 683 4.00 38.13 21.08
C PHE A 683 4.29 37.64 22.50
N GLU A 684 3.47 38.05 23.43
CA GLU A 684 3.30 37.34 24.69
C GLU A 684 2.44 36.10 24.45
N VAL A 685 2.98 34.90 24.74
CA VAL A 685 2.33 33.61 24.45
C VAL A 685 1.70 33.04 25.71
N GLY A 686 0.41 32.73 25.65
CA GLY A 686 -0.35 32.17 26.77
C GLY A 686 -1.50 31.29 26.31
N GLY A 687 -1.99 30.41 27.20
CA GLY A 687 -3.18 29.64 26.94
C GLY A 687 -4.47 30.46 27.00
N SER A 688 -5.47 30.05 26.23
CA SER A 688 -6.82 30.58 26.36
C SER A 688 -7.47 30.11 27.66
N LYS A 689 -8.40 30.88 28.21
CA LYS A 689 -9.22 30.41 29.32
C LYS A 689 -10.18 29.35 28.81
N THR A 690 -9.97 28.12 29.27
CA THR A 690 -10.77 26.97 28.85
C THR A 690 -12.22 27.15 29.25
N THR A 691 -13.14 26.90 28.28
CA THR A 691 -14.57 26.85 28.51
C THR A 691 -15.09 25.52 27.98
N ASP A 692 -15.71 24.71 28.87
CA ASP A 692 -16.36 23.45 28.45
C ASP A 692 -17.57 23.75 27.57
N ILE A 693 -17.54 23.19 26.35
CA ILE A 693 -18.59 23.40 25.34
C ILE A 693 -19.97 22.92 25.84
N LYS A 694 -20.05 21.89 26.68
CA LYS A 694 -21.30 21.41 27.27
C LYS A 694 -21.92 22.43 28.21
N ILE A 695 -21.11 23.13 28.99
CA ILE A 695 -21.57 24.20 29.88
C ILE A 695 -22.11 25.37 29.05
N LEU A 696 -21.46 25.70 27.93
CA LEU A 696 -21.89 26.76 27.03
C LEU A 696 -23.19 26.42 26.28
N ASP A 697 -23.32 25.17 25.78
CA ASP A 697 -24.50 24.73 25.02
C ASP A 697 -25.78 24.64 25.89
N ASP A 698 -25.66 24.20 27.14
CA ASP A 698 -26.83 23.94 28.00
C ASP A 698 -27.32 25.19 28.76
N ASN A 699 -26.43 26.14 29.09
CA ASN A 699 -26.75 27.25 30.01
C ASN A 699 -26.73 28.66 29.40
N HIS A 700 -26.29 28.84 28.13
CA HIS A 700 -25.95 30.18 27.64
C HIS A 700 -26.56 30.59 26.29
N LYS A 701 -27.58 29.89 25.77
CA LYS A 701 -28.30 30.24 24.54
C LYS A 701 -29.41 31.29 24.68
N THR A 702 -29.50 32.01 25.78
CA THR A 702 -30.64 32.91 26.09
C THR A 702 -30.37 34.41 25.69
N GLY A 703 -29.24 34.73 25.10
CA GLY A 703 -28.85 36.06 24.69
C GLY A 703 -28.56 36.23 23.20
N GLU A 704 -28.34 37.48 22.75
CA GLU A 704 -27.80 37.75 21.42
C GLU A 704 -26.38 37.17 21.29
N LEU A 705 -26.19 36.22 20.33
CA LEU A 705 -24.91 35.52 20.13
C LEU A 705 -23.89 36.44 19.44
N LYS A 706 -22.99 37.03 20.20
CA LYS A 706 -22.06 38.09 19.74
C LYS A 706 -20.61 37.66 19.67
N TYR A 707 -20.21 36.60 20.39
CA TYR A 707 -18.81 36.22 20.57
C TYR A 707 -18.52 34.87 19.95
N PRO A 708 -17.43 34.74 19.14
CA PRO A 708 -17.07 33.45 18.54
C PRO A 708 -16.51 32.48 19.57
N TYR A 709 -16.80 31.18 19.38
CA TYR A 709 -16.15 30.08 20.08
C TYR A 709 -15.06 29.47 19.18
N VAL A 710 -13.82 29.70 19.56
CA VAL A 710 -12.64 29.27 18.82
C VAL A 710 -12.20 27.88 19.29
N THR A 711 -11.98 26.98 18.34
CA THR A 711 -11.61 25.59 18.62
C THR A 711 -10.42 25.17 17.76
N THR A 712 -9.94 23.94 17.97
CA THR A 712 -8.82 23.33 17.23
C THR A 712 -9.26 22.88 15.83
N GLN A 713 -9.57 23.81 14.95
CA GLN A 713 -9.95 23.56 13.55
C GLN A 713 -9.31 24.61 12.62
N ALA A 714 -8.96 24.19 11.39
CA ALA A 714 -8.37 25.08 10.38
C ALA A 714 -9.42 25.74 9.46
N THR A 715 -10.70 25.42 9.60
CA THR A 715 -11.78 26.00 8.77
C THR A 715 -12.53 27.09 9.52
N ASN A 716 -13.22 27.97 8.78
CA ASN A 716 -14.06 29.03 9.34
C ASN A 716 -13.30 29.91 10.38
N ASN A 717 -12.06 30.24 10.11
CA ASN A 717 -11.18 31.03 11.01
C ASN A 717 -11.06 30.46 12.43
N GLY A 718 -11.13 29.13 12.60
CA GLY A 718 -11.12 28.44 13.90
C GLY A 718 -12.46 28.48 14.66
N VAL A 719 -13.48 29.16 14.14
CA VAL A 719 -14.75 29.40 14.83
C VAL A 719 -15.74 28.26 14.58
N ARG A 720 -16.18 27.60 15.66
CA ARG A 720 -17.17 26.52 15.64
C ARG A 720 -18.61 27.01 15.85
N GLY A 721 -18.79 28.09 16.58
CA GLY A 721 -20.09 28.64 16.92
C GLY A 721 -20.01 30.02 17.56
N TRP A 722 -21.16 30.58 17.99
CA TRP A 722 -21.29 31.91 18.56
C TRP A 722 -21.99 31.86 19.90
N TYR A 723 -21.57 32.70 20.87
CA TYR A 723 -22.06 32.71 22.24
C TYR A 723 -22.33 34.14 22.74
N ASP A 724 -23.00 34.26 23.89
CA ASP A 724 -23.39 35.52 24.53
C ASP A 724 -22.30 36.07 25.49
N LYS A 725 -21.24 35.28 25.75
CA LYS A 725 -20.15 35.65 26.66
C LYS A 725 -18.79 35.40 26.02
N PHE A 726 -17.79 36.09 26.50
CA PHE A 726 -16.40 35.91 26.13
C PHE A 726 -15.51 35.69 27.36
N THR A 727 -14.38 35.06 27.18
CA THR A 727 -13.33 34.83 28.18
C THR A 727 -12.03 35.53 27.85
N ASP A 728 -11.82 35.84 26.57
CA ASP A 728 -10.59 36.39 26.04
C ASP A 728 -10.85 37.62 25.16
N GLU A 729 -9.95 38.61 25.23
CA GLU A 729 -10.04 39.79 24.38
C GLU A 729 -9.59 39.53 22.96
N GLY A 730 -10.20 40.24 22.01
CA GLY A 730 -9.92 40.12 20.59
C GLY A 730 -8.70 40.94 20.15
N ASN A 731 -8.58 41.14 18.84
CA ASN A 731 -7.44 41.77 18.17
C ASN A 731 -6.11 41.05 18.46
N ILE A 732 -6.14 39.70 18.44
CA ILE A 732 -4.97 38.84 18.64
C ILE A 732 -4.91 37.73 17.62
N LEU A 733 -3.73 37.09 17.50
CA LEU A 733 -3.61 35.80 16.79
C LEU A 733 -3.82 34.66 17.78
N VAL A 734 -4.35 33.56 17.25
CA VAL A 734 -4.61 32.34 18.01
C VAL A 734 -4.07 31.15 17.23
N ILE A 735 -3.42 30.19 17.93
CA ILE A 735 -2.90 28.97 17.33
C ILE A 735 -3.63 27.75 17.91
N ASP A 736 -4.10 26.86 17.03
CA ASP A 736 -4.50 25.50 17.38
C ASP A 736 -3.27 24.68 17.78
N SER A 737 -3.10 24.40 19.06
CA SER A 737 -1.97 23.62 19.57
C SER A 737 -2.20 22.10 19.58
N ALA A 738 -3.42 21.61 19.27
CA ALA A 738 -3.75 20.20 19.41
C ALA A 738 -3.51 19.38 18.14
N VAL A 739 -3.84 19.93 16.97
CA VAL A 739 -3.94 19.13 15.73
C VAL A 739 -2.95 19.60 14.67
N LEU A 740 -3.14 20.78 14.10
CA LEU A 740 -2.42 21.24 12.90
C LEU A 740 -1.50 22.45 13.11
N GLY A 741 -1.52 23.09 14.28
CA GLY A 741 -0.78 24.32 14.50
C GLY A 741 -1.31 25.50 13.64
N TYR A 742 -2.60 25.50 13.27
CA TYR A 742 -3.18 26.55 12.44
C TYR A 742 -3.30 27.86 13.20
N CYS A 743 -2.75 28.93 12.62
CA CYS A 743 -2.84 30.29 13.14
C CYS A 743 -4.03 31.02 12.49
N SER A 744 -4.85 31.71 13.30
CA SER A 744 -5.96 32.53 12.86
C SER A 744 -6.01 33.86 13.58
N TYR A 745 -6.52 34.91 12.94
CA TYR A 745 -6.72 36.23 13.54
C TYR A 745 -8.13 36.33 14.13
N GLN A 746 -8.24 36.65 15.41
CA GLN A 746 -9.51 36.89 16.11
C GLN A 746 -9.72 38.37 16.34
N PRO A 747 -10.57 39.04 15.51
CA PRO A 747 -10.79 40.49 15.63
C PRO A 747 -11.68 40.88 16.81
N LEU A 748 -12.59 39.97 17.22
CA LEU A 748 -13.59 40.20 18.27
C LEU A 748 -13.18 39.50 19.55
N ASN A 749 -13.70 39.95 20.68
CA ASN A 749 -13.65 39.20 21.93
C ASN A 749 -14.27 37.83 21.72
N PHE A 750 -13.67 36.77 22.30
CA PHE A 750 -14.03 35.38 22.02
C PHE A 750 -13.98 34.49 23.25
N THR A 751 -14.50 33.30 23.15
CA THR A 751 -14.23 32.20 24.07
C THR A 751 -13.55 31.08 23.31
N ALA A 752 -12.79 30.21 23.99
CA ALA A 752 -12.01 29.17 23.32
C ALA A 752 -12.04 27.82 24.04
N SER A 753 -11.74 26.75 23.28
CA SER A 753 -11.46 25.42 23.84
C SER A 753 -10.07 25.36 24.45
N ASP A 754 -9.82 24.32 25.25
CA ASP A 754 -8.46 23.92 25.62
C ASP A 754 -7.61 23.65 24.35
N HIS A 755 -6.31 23.71 24.48
CA HIS A 755 -5.37 23.59 23.35
C HIS A 755 -5.48 24.73 22.30
N THR A 756 -5.99 25.90 22.69
CA THR A 756 -5.97 27.11 21.89
C THR A 756 -5.02 28.10 22.54
N GLU A 757 -3.93 28.44 21.84
CA GLU A 757 -2.89 29.33 22.39
C GLU A 757 -3.03 30.75 21.84
N LYS A 758 -2.88 31.75 22.72
CA LYS A 758 -2.99 33.18 22.38
C LYS A 758 -1.61 33.76 22.08
N LEU A 759 -1.55 34.58 21.04
CA LEU A 759 -0.41 35.41 20.70
C LEU A 759 -0.82 36.89 20.86
N ILE A 760 -0.52 37.45 22.02
CA ILE A 760 -0.87 38.83 22.37
C ILE A 760 0.24 39.74 21.83
N PRO A 761 -0.06 40.64 20.87
CA PRO A 761 0.97 41.42 20.19
C PRO A 761 1.63 42.45 21.10
N LYS A 762 2.94 42.65 20.95
CA LYS A 762 3.71 43.72 21.58
C LYS A 762 3.91 44.91 20.65
N PHE A 763 3.13 45.04 19.62
CA PHE A 763 3.11 46.09 18.62
C PHE A 763 1.65 46.42 18.27
N ASP A 764 1.44 47.49 17.53
CA ASP A 764 0.11 47.88 17.05
C ASP A 764 -0.33 46.88 15.95
N LEU A 765 -1.30 46.03 16.25
CA LEU A 765 -1.84 45.00 15.34
C LEU A 765 -3.13 45.52 14.69
N ASN A 766 -3.13 45.55 13.36
CA ASN A 766 -4.33 45.75 12.55
C ASN A 766 -4.56 44.56 11.64
N VAL A 767 -5.69 44.51 10.97
CA VAL A 767 -6.08 43.37 10.13
C VAL A 767 -5.06 43.02 9.03
N PHE A 768 -4.42 44.04 8.42
CA PHE A 768 -3.46 43.84 7.34
C PHE A 768 -2.16 43.18 7.85
N ARG A 769 -1.64 43.68 8.98
CA ARG A 769 -0.50 43.07 9.68
C ARG A 769 -0.86 41.67 10.15
N ALA A 770 -2.08 41.47 10.66
CA ALA A 770 -2.56 40.16 11.10
C ALA A 770 -2.60 39.16 9.94
N MET A 771 -3.14 39.49 8.76
CA MET A 771 -3.19 38.62 7.59
C MET A 771 -1.79 38.25 7.10
N PHE A 772 -0.85 39.21 7.07
CA PHE A 772 0.54 38.92 6.71
C PHE A 772 1.16 37.90 7.69
N LEU A 773 1.08 38.17 8.98
CA LEU A 773 1.65 37.33 10.04
C LEU A 773 0.99 35.94 10.08
N THR A 774 -0.32 35.88 9.90
CA THR A 774 -1.05 34.59 9.81
C THR A 774 -0.49 33.73 8.67
N THR A 775 -0.26 34.31 7.48
CA THR A 775 0.34 33.57 6.34
C THR A 775 1.75 33.09 6.69
N ILE A 776 2.59 33.94 7.28
CA ILE A 776 3.97 33.58 7.63
C ILE A 776 4.02 32.52 8.73
N ILE A 777 3.18 32.62 9.76
CA ILE A 777 3.14 31.64 10.86
C ILE A 777 2.59 30.29 10.33
N ASN A 778 1.57 30.31 9.46
CA ASN A 778 1.03 29.11 8.84
C ASN A 778 2.03 28.41 7.90
N LYS A 779 3.07 29.13 7.41
CA LYS A 779 4.17 28.51 6.67
C LYS A 779 5.03 27.58 7.54
N GLU A 780 4.98 27.72 8.88
CA GLU A 780 5.64 26.84 9.85
C GLU A 780 4.80 25.59 10.21
N GLN A 781 3.57 25.50 9.75
CA GLN A 781 2.60 24.44 10.10
C GLN A 781 3.13 23.02 9.83
N TYR A 782 3.94 22.83 8.77
CA TYR A 782 4.52 21.55 8.40
C TYR A 782 5.36 20.91 9.51
N ARG A 783 5.85 21.69 10.48
CA ARG A 783 6.62 21.24 11.64
C ARG A 783 5.77 20.55 12.69
N TYR A 784 4.43 20.73 12.64
CA TYR A 784 3.53 20.37 13.72
C TYR A 784 2.49 19.34 13.25
N SER A 785 2.09 18.48 14.19
CA SER A 785 1.12 17.42 13.97
C SER A 785 0.55 17.00 15.33
N TYR A 786 -0.42 16.09 15.33
CA TYR A 786 -0.91 15.47 16.56
C TYR A 786 0.23 14.83 17.39
N GLY A 787 1.24 14.27 16.73
CA GLY A 787 2.43 13.70 17.38
C GLY A 787 3.42 14.73 17.89
N ARG A 788 3.47 15.94 17.30
CA ARG A 788 4.36 17.05 17.67
C ARG A 788 3.57 18.35 17.72
N LYS A 789 2.91 18.59 18.86
CA LYS A 789 2.00 19.73 19.06
C LYS A 789 2.73 21.08 19.00
N PHE A 790 2.07 22.13 18.47
CA PHE A 790 2.53 23.50 18.51
C PHE A 790 2.19 24.15 19.86
N ASN A 791 2.78 23.64 20.94
CA ASN A 791 2.56 24.13 22.29
C ASN A 791 3.26 25.49 22.55
N GLN A 792 2.97 26.11 23.71
CA GLN A 792 3.47 27.45 24.06
C GLN A 792 4.99 27.56 23.95
N ASP A 793 5.76 26.57 24.41
CA ASP A 793 7.23 26.59 24.36
C ASP A 793 7.74 26.63 22.92
N ARG A 794 7.19 25.77 22.07
CA ARG A 794 7.54 25.75 20.63
C ARG A 794 7.10 27.02 19.92
N ILE A 795 5.93 27.59 20.28
CA ILE A 795 5.50 28.89 19.74
C ILE A 795 6.51 29.97 20.14
N ARG A 796 6.91 30.05 21.44
CA ARG A 796 7.91 31.02 21.89
C ARG A 796 9.23 30.90 21.15
N ASP A 797 9.67 29.64 20.86
CA ASP A 797 10.95 29.38 20.22
C ASP A 797 10.93 29.45 18.69
N THR A 798 9.74 29.56 18.08
CA THR A 798 9.61 29.65 16.63
C THR A 798 10.20 30.93 16.08
N ILE A 799 11.05 30.80 15.06
CA ILE A 799 11.69 31.90 14.34
C ILE A 799 11.02 31.99 12.96
N ILE A 800 10.53 33.19 12.65
CA ILE A 800 10.01 33.54 11.34
C ILE A 800 10.89 34.58 10.67
N LYS A 801 10.72 34.83 9.36
CA LYS A 801 11.39 35.92 8.66
C LYS A 801 10.39 37.01 8.31
N LEU A 802 10.76 38.26 8.52
CA LEU A 802 9.96 39.44 8.20
C LEU A 802 10.78 40.49 7.45
N PRO A 803 10.14 41.35 6.64
CA PRO A 803 10.82 42.46 5.97
C PRO A 803 11.30 43.52 6.97
N PHE A 804 12.53 44.04 6.78
CA PHE A 804 13.18 45.04 7.61
C PHE A 804 13.58 46.28 6.81
N LYS A 805 13.45 47.45 7.47
CA LYS A 805 13.92 48.73 6.99
C LYS A 805 14.57 49.50 8.14
N ASN A 806 15.77 50.01 7.92
CA ASN A 806 16.53 50.78 8.93
C ASN A 806 16.66 50.04 10.29
N GLY A 807 16.86 48.75 10.28
CA GLY A 807 17.04 47.92 11.49
C GLY A 807 15.77 47.56 12.26
N LYS A 808 14.60 47.95 11.78
CA LYS A 808 13.28 47.60 12.36
C LYS A 808 12.40 46.89 11.35
N ILE A 809 11.36 46.22 11.84
CA ILE A 809 10.35 45.57 10.97
C ILE A 809 9.66 46.68 10.16
N ASP A 810 9.55 46.47 8.86
CA ASP A 810 8.90 47.42 7.92
C ASP A 810 7.39 47.19 7.89
N TRP A 811 6.70 47.67 8.94
CA TRP A 811 5.25 47.56 9.05
C TRP A 811 4.50 48.27 7.94
N ASP A 812 5.07 49.39 7.41
CA ASP A 812 4.48 50.15 6.31
C ASP A 812 4.49 49.34 5.02
N PHE A 813 5.59 48.64 4.75
CA PHE A 813 5.67 47.69 3.63
C PHE A 813 4.64 46.57 3.77
N ILE A 814 4.57 45.90 4.95
CA ILE A 814 3.65 44.80 5.24
C ILE A 814 2.19 45.21 4.96
N GLU A 815 1.77 46.41 5.49
CA GLU A 815 0.41 46.87 5.28
C GLU A 815 0.13 47.20 3.82
N SER A 816 1.06 47.92 3.17
CA SER A 816 0.92 48.37 1.78
C SER A 816 0.88 47.17 0.84
N TYR A 817 1.70 46.14 1.10
CA TYR A 817 1.70 44.90 0.33
C TYR A 817 0.34 44.18 0.40
N ILE A 818 -0.18 43.91 1.62
CA ILE A 818 -1.47 43.26 1.81
C ILE A 818 -2.62 44.11 1.20
N LYS A 819 -2.62 45.40 1.37
CA LYS A 819 -3.61 46.32 0.77
C LYS A 819 -3.62 46.28 -0.76
N GLY A 820 -2.49 45.94 -1.38
CA GLY A 820 -2.37 45.75 -2.84
C GLY A 820 -2.94 44.47 -3.40
N LEU A 821 -3.28 43.51 -2.57
CA LEU A 821 -3.78 42.17 -3.00
C LEU A 821 -5.30 42.16 -3.21
N ILE A 822 -5.78 41.16 -4.00
CA ILE A 822 -7.15 41.13 -4.54
C ILE A 822 -8.25 41.20 -3.48
N TYR A 823 -8.13 40.46 -2.37
CA TYR A 823 -9.18 40.30 -1.35
C TYR A 823 -9.07 41.29 -0.20
N SER A 824 -8.05 42.16 -0.18
CA SER A 824 -7.76 43.07 0.93
C SER A 824 -8.90 44.01 1.31
N LYS A 825 -9.71 44.42 0.35
CA LYS A 825 -10.89 45.34 0.56
C LYS A 825 -12.08 44.70 1.29
N TYR A 826 -12.03 43.37 1.55
CA TYR A 826 -13.13 42.65 2.19
C TYR A 826 -12.78 42.13 3.59
N VAL A 827 -11.64 42.58 4.16
CA VAL A 827 -11.17 42.05 5.44
C VAL A 827 -11.42 43.00 6.65
N GLU A 828 -11.92 44.20 6.41
CA GLU A 828 -12.28 45.14 7.48
C GLU A 828 -13.71 44.88 7.99
N ILE A 829 -13.89 45.00 9.35
CA ILE A 829 -15.15 44.77 10.04
C ILE A 829 -15.88 46.10 10.28
#